data_2be2e9d3dc9bde31a23933ef5e93c627
#
_entry.id   2be2e9d3dc9bde31a23933ef5e93c627
#
_cell.length_a   1.000
_cell.length_b   1.000
_cell.length_c   1.000
_cell.angle_alpha   90.00
_cell.angle_beta   90.00
_cell.angle_gamma   90.00
#
_symmetry.space_group_name_H-M   'P 1'
#
loop_
_entity.id
_entity.type
_entity.pdbx_description
1 polymer ?
#
loop_
_entity_poly.entity_id
_entity_poly.type
_entity_poly.pdbx_seq_one_letter_code
_entity_poly.pdbx_strand_id
1 'polypeptide(L)'
;MPTSGGSNSTGKTYEELKQEYEDSPEYQNQYGLALINASSAYARGATGEGILIGIMDSGVDTNHQELDGQYKFSSDSYLTYPSRSPTTEEKRHGTHVSGIAVGERDGSGIHGVAFDAQLFFISIELSEPPPNYEPVPINSSIDYSEIDESWSNLESYFLQRGVTVVNGSFGYQGNINDYSESDLRYAFPKTISTLAQANTQDSEKTIFVWSAGNAGAYANEGVDFSSPEVFPGMAYLLQELQGHTVAVVSVDRFGSISWFSSRCGVAKDYCIAAPGEDINSAYSSSGNSQYAEFSGTSMAAPHVSGGLALLADYFRGQLGNTELVERLFSTANKEGIYSNSDIYGQGLMDLDAATSPVGSTMIAVSPLLSELKYSETKSKINFLPNFVGDSFNNLFEREYVVFDELGAPFFKKVGTSYQGNSLPISYLTYLQSNPMNQIREIKNGSGSLSYIFGINDFSKDFEPESVSLWAKDRQRLKYFSMKHNLKGNSFIFLGSGISPDDYFGSNNIYKEIDRYLQTENRMNPYLAFTSKGSFVGFGKKVSDKFTLSGAILSGKHKNFEKYIESSENSGFILELRKHNSVLDYSIQLGSISESNSVMGSSLTGGYGLRDSNTYYSGINISTSILGFKSINSFLYGRSSPNINTTGILTGFKELSSSSFSMGLFKGKLEEGIFGIQISQPLRLEKGIASFNLPIGRTKDKKVLFENITYDLNPSGRQIDIELLFSKNYRNLSFNSRLGFSKDYEQVKGENNFFIQGNIILSLEKF
;
A
#
# COMPACT_ATOMS: atom_id res chain seq x y z
N MET A 1 11.92 -10.09 6.88
CA MET A 1 10.61 -9.43 6.98
C MET A 1 10.11 -9.17 5.57
N PRO A 2 8.88 -9.56 5.22
CA PRO A 2 8.39 -9.45 3.83
C PRO A 2 8.23 -7.98 3.43
N THR A 3 8.99 -7.56 2.44
CA THR A 3 8.88 -6.22 1.83
C THR A 3 8.08 -6.32 0.55
N SER A 4 6.93 -5.68 0.48
CA SER A 4 6.19 -5.53 -0.78
C SER A 4 6.95 -4.59 -1.72
N GLY A 5 7.65 -5.14 -2.70
CA GLY A 5 8.22 -4.36 -3.82
C GLY A 5 9.43 -3.49 -3.51
N GLY A 6 10.10 -3.69 -2.36
CA GLY A 6 11.38 -3.06 -2.07
C GLY A 6 12.54 -3.92 -2.60
N SER A 7 13.60 -3.29 -3.11
CA SER A 7 14.84 -4.00 -3.42
C SER A 7 15.34 -4.72 -2.17
N ASN A 8 15.55 -6.03 -2.26
CA ASN A 8 16.26 -6.79 -1.23
C ASN A 8 17.66 -6.20 -1.02
N SER A 9 18.37 -6.63 0.03
CA SER A 9 19.76 -6.25 0.33
C SER A 9 20.72 -6.37 -0.88
N THR A 10 20.32 -7.09 -1.92
CA THR A 10 21.04 -7.28 -3.20
C THR A 10 20.79 -6.17 -4.21
N GLY A 11 19.83 -5.28 -4.01
CA GLY A 11 19.47 -4.21 -4.97
C GLY A 11 18.67 -4.70 -6.20
N LYS A 12 18.29 -5.98 -6.27
CA LYS A 12 17.52 -6.57 -7.37
C LYS A 12 16.02 -6.34 -7.20
N THR A 13 15.30 -6.19 -8.30
CA THR A 13 13.83 -6.13 -8.32
C THR A 13 13.22 -7.52 -8.09
N TYR A 14 11.92 -7.56 -7.77
CA TYR A 14 11.17 -8.81 -7.63
C TYR A 14 11.27 -9.67 -8.89
N GLU A 15 11.11 -9.09 -10.08
CA GLU A 15 11.17 -9.82 -11.35
C GLU A 15 12.58 -10.38 -11.64
N GLU A 16 13.64 -9.62 -11.32
CA GLU A 16 15.02 -10.10 -11.46
C GLU A 16 15.33 -11.26 -10.51
N LEU A 17 14.84 -11.22 -9.29
CA LEU A 17 15.00 -12.30 -8.32
C LEU A 17 14.21 -13.54 -8.73
N LYS A 18 12.95 -13.36 -9.15
CA LYS A 18 12.12 -14.46 -9.64
C LYS A 18 12.80 -15.18 -10.82
N GLN A 19 13.26 -14.42 -11.80
CA GLN A 19 13.95 -14.98 -12.97
C GLN A 19 15.25 -15.71 -12.58
N GLU A 20 16.01 -15.21 -11.61
CA GLU A 20 17.22 -15.87 -11.11
C GLU A 20 16.94 -17.25 -10.50
N TYR A 21 15.82 -17.40 -9.77
CA TYR A 21 15.39 -18.71 -9.28
C TYR A 21 14.98 -19.62 -10.44
N GLU A 22 14.18 -19.15 -11.38
CA GLU A 22 13.70 -19.92 -12.53
C GLU A 22 14.83 -20.37 -13.48
N ASP A 23 15.90 -19.58 -13.59
CA ASP A 23 17.06 -19.90 -14.42
C ASP A 23 18.03 -20.88 -13.73
N SER A 24 17.87 -21.18 -12.43
CA SER A 24 18.76 -22.10 -11.74
C SER A 24 18.53 -23.55 -12.19
N PRO A 25 19.61 -24.33 -12.41
CA PRO A 25 19.49 -25.73 -12.81
C PRO A 25 18.68 -26.57 -11.82
N GLU A 26 18.84 -26.35 -10.51
CA GLU A 26 18.12 -27.05 -9.45
C GLU A 26 16.61 -26.86 -9.55
N TYR A 27 16.15 -25.62 -9.82
CA TYR A 27 14.73 -25.30 -10.02
C TYR A 27 14.19 -25.99 -11.29
N GLN A 28 14.95 -25.96 -12.37
CA GLN A 28 14.57 -26.58 -13.66
C GLN A 28 14.53 -28.11 -13.60
N ASN A 29 15.34 -28.72 -12.74
CA ASN A 29 15.35 -30.16 -12.52
C ASN A 29 14.11 -30.67 -11.77
N GLN A 30 13.29 -29.78 -11.22
CA GLN A 30 12.03 -30.09 -10.52
C GLN A 30 10.87 -29.28 -11.10
N TYR A 31 10.14 -29.83 -12.07
CA TYR A 31 8.98 -29.13 -12.67
C TYR A 31 7.90 -28.75 -11.63
N GLY A 32 7.82 -29.50 -10.54
CA GLY A 32 6.85 -29.26 -9.45
C GLY A 32 6.94 -27.88 -8.86
N LEU A 33 8.16 -27.32 -8.73
CA LEU A 33 8.39 -25.96 -8.23
C LEU A 33 7.75 -24.88 -9.13
N ALA A 34 7.88 -25.06 -10.45
CA ALA A 34 7.28 -24.16 -11.43
C ALA A 34 5.74 -24.26 -11.42
N LEU A 35 5.19 -25.49 -11.33
CA LEU A 35 3.74 -25.72 -11.35
C LEU A 35 3.03 -25.06 -10.15
N ILE A 36 3.69 -24.96 -9.00
CA ILE A 36 3.16 -24.33 -7.79
C ILE A 36 3.59 -22.86 -7.62
N ASN A 37 4.24 -22.24 -8.62
CA ASN A 37 4.72 -20.86 -8.60
C ASN A 37 5.69 -20.54 -7.43
N ALA A 38 6.57 -21.48 -7.07
CA ALA A 38 7.47 -21.35 -5.91
C ALA A 38 8.46 -20.17 -6.05
N SER A 39 8.96 -19.88 -7.28
CA SER A 39 9.86 -18.76 -7.56
C SER A 39 9.31 -17.40 -7.11
N SER A 40 8.00 -17.21 -7.18
CA SER A 40 7.33 -16.00 -6.73
C SER A 40 7.43 -15.81 -5.22
N ALA A 41 7.25 -16.89 -4.44
CA ALA A 41 7.42 -16.87 -2.99
C ALA A 41 8.89 -16.59 -2.61
N TYR A 42 9.84 -17.22 -3.28
CA TYR A 42 11.27 -16.99 -3.08
C TYR A 42 11.69 -15.55 -3.37
N ALA A 43 11.22 -14.98 -4.47
CA ALA A 43 11.49 -13.59 -4.82
C ALA A 43 10.95 -12.59 -3.78
N ARG A 44 9.93 -12.99 -3.01
CA ARG A 44 9.40 -12.24 -1.85
C ARG A 44 10.14 -12.54 -0.55
N GLY A 45 11.13 -13.42 -0.57
CA GLY A 45 11.99 -13.76 0.57
C GLY A 45 11.48 -14.91 1.44
N ALA A 46 10.49 -15.69 0.98
CA ALA A 46 10.03 -16.89 1.67
C ALA A 46 10.89 -18.09 1.24
N THR A 47 11.72 -18.62 2.13
CA THR A 47 12.63 -19.74 1.86
C THR A 47 12.43 -20.91 2.83
N GLY A 48 11.64 -20.71 3.88
CA GLY A 48 11.43 -21.64 4.98
C GLY A 48 12.42 -21.47 6.13
N GLU A 49 13.23 -20.38 6.13
CA GLU A 49 14.26 -20.13 7.15
C GLU A 49 13.65 -20.12 8.56
N GLY A 50 14.24 -20.94 9.45
CA GLY A 50 13.84 -21.05 10.86
C GLY A 50 12.53 -21.81 11.08
N ILE A 51 11.99 -22.50 10.09
CA ILE A 51 10.82 -23.37 10.20
C ILE A 51 11.28 -24.82 10.33
N LEU A 52 10.67 -25.58 11.24
CA LEU A 52 10.92 -26.99 11.43
C LEU A 52 9.80 -27.81 10.77
N ILE A 53 10.16 -28.62 9.77
CA ILE A 53 9.29 -29.60 9.13
C ILE A 53 9.55 -30.98 9.74
N GLY A 54 8.51 -31.65 10.21
CA GLY A 54 8.55 -33.04 10.62
C GLY A 54 8.26 -33.95 9.43
N ILE A 55 9.01 -35.02 9.29
CA ILE A 55 8.67 -36.09 8.31
C ILE A 55 8.66 -37.42 9.07
N MET A 56 7.57 -38.18 8.87
CA MET A 56 7.43 -39.55 9.34
C MET A 56 7.41 -40.44 8.11
N ASP A 57 8.42 -41.33 7.99
CA ASP A 57 8.58 -42.18 6.79
C ASP A 57 9.50 -43.38 7.08
N SER A 58 9.71 -44.29 6.11
CA SER A 58 10.48 -45.52 6.25
C SER A 58 11.97 -45.35 6.62
N GLY A 59 12.55 -44.20 6.34
CA GLY A 59 13.95 -43.87 6.64
C GLY A 59 14.47 -42.74 5.77
N VAL A 60 15.64 -42.19 6.17
CA VAL A 60 16.28 -41.10 5.42
C VAL A 60 17.79 -41.33 5.33
N ASP A 61 18.39 -40.98 4.21
CA ASP A 61 19.84 -40.93 4.04
C ASP A 61 20.39 -39.57 4.44
N THR A 62 20.79 -39.46 5.71
CA THR A 62 21.35 -38.24 6.29
C THR A 62 22.69 -37.80 5.68
N ASN A 63 23.32 -38.65 4.84
CA ASN A 63 24.56 -38.33 4.16
C ASN A 63 24.34 -37.90 2.71
N HIS A 64 23.09 -37.85 2.25
CA HIS A 64 22.78 -37.35 0.91
C HIS A 64 23.10 -35.85 0.83
N GLN A 65 23.74 -35.39 -0.24
CA GLN A 65 24.16 -33.99 -0.40
C GLN A 65 23.02 -32.98 -0.25
N GLU A 66 21.82 -33.33 -0.69
CA GLU A 66 20.62 -32.48 -0.55
C GLU A 66 20.12 -32.38 0.90
N LEU A 67 20.63 -33.24 1.78
CA LEU A 67 20.21 -33.33 3.17
C LEU A 67 21.43 -33.25 4.10
N ASP A 68 22.53 -32.62 3.66
CA ASP A 68 23.81 -32.57 4.39
C ASP A 68 23.60 -32.09 5.82
N GLY A 69 23.88 -32.99 6.77
CA GLY A 69 23.33 -33.05 8.11
C GLY A 69 23.61 -31.87 9.04
N GLN A 70 24.49 -30.95 8.71
CA GLN A 70 24.79 -29.82 9.59
C GLN A 70 23.69 -28.75 9.61
N TYR A 71 22.95 -28.62 8.53
CA TYR A 71 21.94 -27.58 8.38
C TYR A 71 20.49 -28.09 8.42
N LYS A 72 20.24 -29.35 8.07
CA LYS A 72 18.91 -29.94 7.99
C LYS A 72 18.53 -30.78 9.21
N PHE A 73 19.51 -31.30 9.93
CA PHE A 73 19.27 -32.10 11.14
C PHE A 73 19.94 -31.48 12.36
N SER A 74 19.18 -31.25 13.45
CA SER A 74 19.76 -31.04 14.77
C SER A 74 20.20 -32.38 15.36
N SER A 75 21.03 -32.37 16.43
CA SER A 75 21.53 -33.60 17.06
C SER A 75 20.44 -34.56 17.52
N ASP A 76 19.21 -34.09 17.70
CA ASP A 76 18.04 -34.85 18.14
C ASP A 76 16.96 -34.94 17.07
N SER A 77 17.26 -34.58 15.82
CA SER A 77 16.26 -34.48 14.73
C SER A 77 16.02 -35.78 13.97
N TYR A 78 16.66 -36.87 14.37
CA TYR A 78 16.49 -38.18 13.77
C TYR A 78 16.18 -39.23 14.82
N LEU A 79 15.02 -39.86 14.74
CA LEU A 79 14.60 -40.98 15.57
C LEU A 79 14.30 -42.19 14.71
N THR A 80 14.61 -43.39 15.19
CA THR A 80 14.29 -44.63 14.50
C THR A 80 13.35 -45.47 15.38
N TYR A 81 12.24 -45.92 14.82
CA TYR A 81 11.29 -46.81 15.49
C TYR A 81 10.92 -47.96 14.54
N PRO A 82 10.84 -49.22 15.02
CA PRO A 82 11.31 -49.73 16.30
C PRO A 82 12.83 -49.81 16.33
N SER A 83 13.51 -49.16 17.20
CA SER A 83 14.95 -49.06 17.53
C SER A 83 15.95 -49.87 16.65
N ARG A 84 15.80 -49.88 15.36
CA ARG A 84 16.69 -50.47 14.36
C ARG A 84 17.05 -49.43 13.28
N SER A 85 18.21 -49.58 12.68
CA SER A 85 18.58 -48.72 11.56
C SER A 85 17.92 -49.21 10.27
N PRO A 86 17.23 -48.32 9.52
CA PRO A 86 16.65 -48.69 8.23
C PRO A 86 17.75 -49.06 7.23
N THR A 87 17.46 -49.99 6.36
CA THR A 87 18.34 -50.40 5.24
C THR A 87 18.39 -49.25 4.19
N THR A 88 19.39 -49.35 3.28
CA THR A 88 19.48 -48.38 2.15
C THR A 88 18.19 -48.38 1.30
N GLU A 89 17.54 -49.52 1.17
CA GLU A 89 16.29 -49.64 0.40
C GLU A 89 15.12 -48.95 1.09
N GLU A 90 14.95 -49.15 2.36
CA GLU A 90 13.94 -48.49 3.19
C GLU A 90 14.13 -46.97 3.26
N LYS A 91 15.37 -46.47 3.16
CA LYS A 91 15.66 -45.05 3.13
C LYS A 91 15.28 -44.34 1.81
N ARG A 92 15.07 -45.09 0.71
CA ARG A 92 14.81 -44.49 -0.61
C ARG A 92 13.62 -43.55 -0.62
N HIS A 93 12.47 -44.01 -0.09
CA HIS A 93 11.24 -43.27 -0.10
C HIS A 93 11.32 -42.01 0.77
N GLY A 94 11.70 -42.11 2.04
CA GLY A 94 11.78 -40.95 2.92
C GLY A 94 12.90 -39.96 2.56
N THR A 95 14.01 -40.43 1.92
CA THR A 95 15.02 -39.53 1.34
C THR A 95 14.42 -38.70 0.21
N HIS A 96 13.65 -39.35 -0.66
CA HIS A 96 12.99 -38.66 -1.79
C HIS A 96 11.98 -37.63 -1.32
N VAL A 97 11.10 -38.00 -0.37
CA VAL A 97 10.13 -37.10 0.28
C VAL A 97 10.81 -35.92 0.95
N SER A 98 11.94 -36.16 1.67
CA SER A 98 12.72 -35.11 2.34
C SER A 98 13.36 -34.17 1.35
N GLY A 99 13.89 -34.65 0.22
CA GLY A 99 14.45 -33.82 -0.85
C GLY A 99 13.41 -32.86 -1.45
N ILE A 100 12.17 -33.32 -1.67
CA ILE A 100 11.08 -32.47 -2.18
C ILE A 100 10.75 -31.36 -1.17
N ALA A 101 10.68 -31.67 0.11
CA ALA A 101 10.27 -30.71 1.14
C ALA A 101 11.38 -29.69 1.45
N VAL A 102 12.62 -30.17 1.68
CA VAL A 102 13.72 -29.38 2.27
C VAL A 102 15.07 -29.51 1.58
N GLY A 103 15.18 -30.14 0.40
CA GLY A 103 16.44 -30.28 -0.33
C GLY A 103 17.23 -28.97 -0.36
N GLU A 104 18.55 -29.04 -0.15
CA GLU A 104 19.40 -27.84 -0.04
C GLU A 104 19.55 -27.14 -1.39
N ARG A 105 19.61 -25.83 -1.40
CA ARG A 105 19.90 -25.02 -2.60
C ARG A 105 21.38 -24.66 -2.57
N ASP A 106 22.22 -25.50 -3.18
CA ASP A 106 23.68 -25.38 -3.22
C ASP A 106 24.28 -25.18 -4.62
N GLY A 107 23.43 -25.10 -5.64
CA GLY A 107 23.82 -24.96 -7.06
C GLY A 107 23.98 -26.30 -7.78
N SER A 108 23.58 -27.40 -7.16
CA SER A 108 23.74 -28.76 -7.69
C SER A 108 22.45 -29.59 -7.46
N GLY A 109 22.17 -30.53 -8.35
CA GLY A 109 21.06 -31.47 -8.16
C GLY A 109 19.67 -30.85 -8.25
N ILE A 110 18.98 -30.82 -7.14
CA ILE A 110 17.62 -30.24 -6.97
C ILE A 110 17.60 -29.37 -5.70
N HIS A 111 16.55 -28.62 -5.47
CA HIS A 111 16.27 -28.09 -4.15
C HIS A 111 14.82 -28.33 -3.74
N GLY A 112 14.56 -28.40 -2.44
CA GLY A 112 13.23 -28.55 -1.88
C GLY A 112 12.37 -27.28 -2.01
N VAL A 113 11.07 -27.41 -1.79
CA VAL A 113 10.15 -26.27 -1.76
C VAL A 113 10.56 -25.27 -0.67
N ALA A 114 10.93 -25.75 0.51
CA ALA A 114 11.41 -24.93 1.63
C ALA A 114 12.90 -25.22 1.91
N PHE A 115 13.75 -24.80 0.99
CA PHE A 115 15.18 -25.21 0.97
C PHE A 115 16.01 -24.71 2.16
N ASP A 116 15.55 -23.69 2.92
CA ASP A 116 16.18 -23.21 4.16
C ASP A 116 15.51 -23.74 5.43
N ALA A 117 14.44 -24.57 5.31
CA ALA A 117 13.78 -25.16 6.46
C ALA A 117 14.63 -26.26 7.09
N GLN A 118 14.45 -26.46 8.40
CA GLN A 118 15.07 -27.59 9.13
C GLN A 118 14.18 -28.81 9.11
N LEU A 119 14.79 -29.99 9.16
CA LEU A 119 14.10 -31.29 9.15
C LEU A 119 14.19 -31.97 10.51
N PHE A 120 13.05 -32.42 11.03
CA PHE A 120 12.95 -33.41 12.11
C PHE A 120 12.33 -34.70 11.56
N PHE A 121 13.09 -35.77 11.51
CA PHE A 121 12.70 -37.02 10.87
C PHE A 121 12.44 -38.14 11.87
N ILE A 122 11.32 -38.84 11.73
CA ILE A 122 11.03 -40.07 12.47
C ILE A 122 10.95 -41.22 11.47
N SER A 123 11.82 -42.22 11.62
CA SER A 123 11.83 -43.43 10.82
C SER A 123 10.86 -44.45 11.42
N ILE A 124 9.95 -44.92 10.61
CA ILE A 124 8.96 -45.97 10.97
C ILE A 124 9.11 -47.16 10.04
N GLU A 125 8.60 -48.31 10.49
CA GLU A 125 8.51 -49.51 9.63
C GLU A 125 7.20 -49.48 8.85
N LEU A 126 7.30 -49.32 7.52
CA LEU A 126 6.17 -49.38 6.62
C LEU A 126 6.09 -50.79 6.00
N SER A 127 4.92 -51.41 6.06
CA SER A 127 4.67 -52.66 5.35
C SER A 127 4.33 -52.41 3.90
N GLU A 128 4.80 -53.28 3.00
CA GLU A 128 4.33 -53.28 1.61
C GLU A 128 2.82 -53.50 1.56
N PRO A 129 2.07 -52.78 0.71
CA PRO A 129 0.65 -53.04 0.54
C PRO A 129 0.44 -54.44 0.06
N PRO A 130 -0.59 -55.16 0.59
CA PRO A 130 -0.92 -56.50 0.11
C PRO A 130 -1.28 -56.45 -1.39
N PRO A 131 -1.04 -57.54 -2.14
CA PRO A 131 -1.27 -57.59 -3.59
C PRO A 131 -2.73 -57.29 -4.00
N ASN A 132 -3.68 -57.50 -3.10
CA ASN A 132 -5.08 -57.10 -3.28
C ASN A 132 -5.36 -55.92 -2.38
N TYR A 133 -5.71 -54.79 -2.98
CA TYR A 133 -6.08 -53.60 -2.22
C TYR A 133 -7.47 -53.76 -1.59
N GLU A 134 -7.49 -54.32 -0.37
CA GLU A 134 -8.73 -54.45 0.41
C GLU A 134 -8.67 -53.55 1.64
N PRO A 135 -9.77 -52.88 2.05
CA PRO A 135 -9.82 -52.13 3.29
C PRO A 135 -9.39 -52.98 4.48
N VAL A 136 -8.50 -52.46 5.31
CA VAL A 136 -8.11 -53.15 6.56
C VAL A 136 -9.26 -53.00 7.56
N PRO A 137 -10.00 -54.08 7.91
CA PRO A 137 -11.18 -53.94 8.75
C PRO A 137 -10.82 -53.55 10.17
N ILE A 138 -11.50 -52.52 10.70
CA ILE A 138 -11.48 -52.20 12.13
C ILE A 138 -12.62 -53.02 12.81
N ASN A 139 -12.25 -53.91 13.70
CA ASN A 139 -13.23 -54.73 14.41
C ASN A 139 -12.84 -54.97 15.88
N SER A 140 -13.82 -55.28 16.72
CA SER A 140 -13.67 -55.46 18.15
C SER A 140 -12.92 -56.74 18.56
N SER A 141 -12.54 -57.60 17.61
CA SER A 141 -11.72 -58.80 17.90
C SER A 141 -10.21 -58.52 17.87
N ILE A 142 -9.81 -57.31 17.43
CA ILE A 142 -8.41 -56.85 17.37
C ILE A 142 -8.18 -55.84 18.50
N ASP A 143 -7.11 -56.06 19.26
CA ASP A 143 -6.64 -55.12 20.26
C ASP A 143 -5.69 -54.12 19.58
N TYR A 144 -6.13 -52.86 19.45
CA TYR A 144 -5.35 -51.78 18.84
C TYR A 144 -4.50 -50.97 19.82
N SER A 145 -4.57 -51.30 21.13
CA SER A 145 -4.01 -50.46 22.19
C SER A 145 -2.50 -50.21 22.05
N GLU A 146 -1.73 -51.19 21.60
CA GLU A 146 -0.29 -51.10 21.39
C GLU A 146 0.06 -50.26 20.16
N ILE A 147 -0.71 -50.43 19.09
CA ILE A 147 -0.56 -49.65 17.85
C ILE A 147 -0.92 -48.18 18.09
N ASP A 148 -2.05 -47.93 18.75
CA ASP A 148 -2.53 -46.58 19.08
C ASP A 148 -1.55 -45.83 20.02
N GLU A 149 -0.99 -46.55 21.02
CA GLU A 149 0.02 -45.94 21.89
C GLU A 149 1.31 -45.60 21.15
N SER A 150 1.74 -46.49 20.25
CA SER A 150 2.93 -46.25 19.43
C SER A 150 2.79 -45.02 18.53
N TRP A 151 1.68 -44.92 17.79
CA TRP A 151 1.39 -43.77 16.95
C TRP A 151 1.29 -42.47 17.76
N SER A 152 0.53 -42.47 18.84
CA SER A 152 0.37 -41.35 19.76
C SER A 152 1.74 -40.84 20.30
N ASN A 153 2.64 -41.77 20.66
CA ASN A 153 3.96 -41.44 21.12
C ASN A 153 4.81 -40.80 20.00
N LEU A 154 4.79 -41.33 18.78
CA LEU A 154 5.54 -40.75 17.64
C LEU A 154 5.09 -39.33 17.31
N GLU A 155 3.78 -39.11 17.26
CA GLU A 155 3.21 -37.79 17.02
C GLU A 155 3.53 -36.80 18.15
N SER A 156 3.56 -37.26 19.42
CA SER A 156 3.94 -36.44 20.57
C SER A 156 5.35 -35.90 20.46
N TYR A 157 6.29 -36.59 19.82
CA TYR A 157 7.64 -36.05 19.59
C TYR A 157 7.63 -34.80 18.70
N PHE A 158 6.80 -34.75 17.66
CA PHE A 158 6.64 -33.56 16.82
C PHE A 158 6.08 -32.39 17.62
N LEU A 159 5.05 -32.63 18.43
CA LEU A 159 4.42 -31.60 19.28
C LEU A 159 5.43 -31.04 20.31
N GLN A 160 6.20 -31.92 20.96
CA GLN A 160 7.21 -31.51 21.94
C GLN A 160 8.35 -30.68 21.33
N ARG A 161 8.67 -30.89 20.06
CA ARG A 161 9.71 -30.14 19.34
C ARG A 161 9.20 -28.85 18.72
N GLY A 162 7.90 -28.56 18.80
CA GLY A 162 7.31 -27.39 18.20
C GLY A 162 7.32 -27.41 16.66
N VAL A 163 7.21 -28.61 16.08
CA VAL A 163 7.17 -28.76 14.62
C VAL A 163 5.95 -28.02 14.06
N THR A 164 6.17 -27.19 13.05
CA THR A 164 5.10 -26.40 12.42
C THR A 164 4.23 -27.27 11.51
N VAL A 165 4.88 -28.08 10.68
CA VAL A 165 4.22 -28.94 9.66
C VAL A 165 4.80 -30.34 9.77
N VAL A 166 3.96 -31.37 9.85
CA VAL A 166 4.34 -32.80 9.75
C VAL A 166 3.84 -33.36 8.45
N ASN A 167 4.73 -33.99 7.70
CA ASN A 167 4.44 -34.73 6.47
C ASN A 167 4.30 -36.23 6.76
N GLY A 168 3.16 -36.81 6.41
CA GLY A 168 2.93 -38.24 6.37
C GLY A 168 2.69 -38.72 4.94
N SER A 169 3.75 -39.25 4.31
CA SER A 169 3.65 -39.80 2.95
C SER A 169 3.35 -41.29 2.94
N PHE A 170 2.41 -41.71 3.75
CA PHE A 170 1.91 -43.09 3.86
C PHE A 170 0.42 -43.07 4.27
N GLY A 171 -0.25 -44.18 4.14
CA GLY A 171 -1.68 -44.29 4.47
C GLY A 171 -1.99 -45.57 5.31
N TYR A 172 -3.20 -45.59 5.85
CA TYR A 172 -3.86 -46.80 6.36
C TYR A 172 -4.85 -47.23 5.28
N GLN A 173 -4.68 -48.40 4.74
CA GLN A 173 -5.36 -48.87 3.54
C GLN A 173 -6.86 -48.97 3.70
N GLY A 174 -7.60 -48.46 2.75
CA GLY A 174 -9.06 -48.41 2.70
C GLY A 174 -9.57 -46.97 2.51
N ASN A 175 -10.70 -46.84 1.81
CA ASN A 175 -11.35 -45.53 1.63
C ASN A 175 -11.96 -45.09 2.97
N ILE A 176 -11.82 -43.80 3.33
CA ILE A 176 -12.43 -43.31 4.58
C ILE A 176 -13.94 -43.56 4.69
N ASN A 177 -14.63 -43.71 3.54
CA ASN A 177 -16.06 -44.05 3.50
C ASN A 177 -16.37 -45.47 4.00
N ASP A 178 -15.36 -46.34 4.11
CA ASP A 178 -15.52 -47.69 4.63
C ASP A 178 -15.57 -47.72 6.16
N TYR A 179 -15.33 -46.58 6.83
CA TYR A 179 -15.21 -46.48 8.27
C TYR A 179 -16.20 -45.48 8.86
N SER A 180 -16.53 -45.69 10.14
CA SER A 180 -17.32 -44.74 10.91
C SER A 180 -16.45 -44.04 11.96
N GLU A 181 -16.96 -42.93 12.52
CA GLU A 181 -16.34 -42.25 13.66
C GLU A 181 -16.08 -43.21 14.84
N SER A 182 -17.03 -44.11 15.09
CA SER A 182 -16.90 -45.11 16.17
C SER A 182 -15.79 -46.11 15.94
N ASP A 183 -15.51 -46.49 14.70
CA ASP A 183 -14.42 -47.39 14.36
C ASP A 183 -13.06 -46.71 14.60
N LEU A 184 -12.91 -45.45 14.14
CA LEU A 184 -11.68 -44.71 14.36
C LEU A 184 -11.40 -44.42 15.84
N ARG A 185 -12.43 -44.06 16.61
CA ARG A 185 -12.30 -43.84 18.06
C ARG A 185 -12.07 -45.12 18.83
N TYR A 186 -12.48 -46.27 18.30
CA TYR A 186 -12.16 -47.56 18.87
C TYR A 186 -10.71 -47.94 18.63
N ALA A 187 -10.20 -47.77 17.40
CA ALA A 187 -8.86 -48.18 17.03
C ALA A 187 -7.75 -47.18 17.48
N PHE A 188 -8.02 -45.86 17.41
CA PHE A 188 -7.01 -44.82 17.53
C PHE A 188 -7.35 -43.70 18.55
N PRO A 189 -7.87 -43.97 19.75
CA PRO A 189 -8.34 -42.95 20.67
C PRO A 189 -7.20 -42.01 21.17
N LYS A 190 -5.99 -42.54 21.44
CA LYS A 190 -4.83 -41.77 21.89
C LYS A 190 -4.24 -40.95 20.73
N THR A 191 -4.05 -41.55 19.57
CA THR A 191 -3.61 -40.92 18.33
C THR A 191 -4.48 -39.70 17.99
N ILE A 192 -5.80 -39.88 17.96
CA ILE A 192 -6.75 -38.77 17.71
C ILE A 192 -6.58 -37.66 18.74
N SER A 193 -6.47 -38.02 20.03
CA SER A 193 -6.26 -37.05 21.10
C SER A 193 -4.95 -36.28 20.92
N THR A 194 -3.88 -36.93 20.49
CA THR A 194 -2.58 -36.32 20.26
C THR A 194 -2.60 -35.40 19.06
N LEU A 195 -3.12 -35.84 17.91
CA LEU A 195 -3.28 -35.03 16.70
C LEU A 195 -4.09 -33.76 16.95
N ALA A 196 -5.07 -33.80 17.86
CA ALA A 196 -5.93 -32.67 18.19
C ALA A 196 -5.23 -31.62 19.10
N GLN A 197 -4.08 -31.93 19.68
CA GLN A 197 -3.39 -31.03 20.63
C GLN A 197 -2.59 -29.94 19.90
N ALA A 198 -2.41 -28.81 20.61
CA ALA A 198 -1.41 -27.83 20.23
C ALA A 198 0.01 -28.33 20.57
N ASN A 199 1.01 -27.89 19.81
CA ASN A 199 2.40 -28.18 20.19
C ASN A 199 2.77 -27.50 21.51
N THR A 200 3.77 -28.03 22.19
CA THR A 200 4.11 -27.59 23.55
C THR A 200 5.04 -26.37 23.58
N GLN A 201 5.60 -25.93 22.43
CA GLN A 201 6.56 -24.83 22.37
C GLN A 201 5.90 -23.49 22.06
N ASP A 202 5.01 -23.43 21.09
CA ASP A 202 4.39 -22.19 20.65
C ASP A 202 2.87 -22.13 20.85
N SER A 203 2.29 -23.16 21.46
CA SER A 203 0.84 -23.31 21.74
C SER A 203 -0.05 -23.31 20.50
N GLU A 204 0.52 -23.55 19.32
CA GLU A 204 -0.20 -23.67 18.07
C GLU A 204 -0.46 -25.13 17.72
N LYS A 205 -1.54 -25.42 16.99
CA LYS A 205 -1.75 -26.76 16.46
C LYS A 205 -0.76 -27.04 15.32
N THR A 206 0.01 -28.10 15.43
CA THR A 206 0.86 -28.59 14.34
C THR A 206 -0.02 -28.95 13.14
N ILE A 207 0.41 -28.56 11.93
CA ILE A 207 -0.30 -28.90 10.69
C ILE A 207 0.14 -30.30 10.26
N PHE A 208 -0.81 -31.22 10.06
CA PHE A 208 -0.56 -32.56 9.54
C PHE A 208 -0.97 -32.64 8.07
N VAL A 209 0.00 -32.92 7.21
CA VAL A 209 -0.15 -33.05 5.75
C VAL A 209 -0.02 -34.52 5.37
N TRP A 210 -1.08 -35.09 4.81
CA TRP A 210 -1.15 -36.49 4.49
C TRP A 210 -1.32 -36.72 2.99
N SER A 211 -0.61 -37.70 2.44
CA SER A 211 -0.87 -38.19 1.09
C SER A 211 -2.25 -38.83 0.99
N ALA A 212 -3.05 -38.47 -0.02
CA ALA A 212 -4.46 -38.96 -0.14
C ALA A 212 -4.57 -40.46 -0.41
N GLY A 213 -3.50 -41.10 -0.82
CA GLY A 213 -3.44 -42.50 -1.20
C GLY A 213 -3.39 -42.73 -2.71
N ASN A 214 -3.01 -43.95 -3.09
CA ASN A 214 -2.79 -44.36 -4.48
C ASN A 214 -3.78 -45.41 -4.95
N ALA A 215 -4.99 -45.46 -4.36
CA ALA A 215 -6.01 -46.46 -4.65
C ALA A 215 -6.47 -46.44 -6.11
N GLY A 216 -6.33 -45.35 -6.83
CA GLY A 216 -6.60 -45.25 -8.26
C GLY A 216 -5.80 -46.23 -9.12
N ALA A 217 -4.61 -46.65 -8.66
CA ALA A 217 -3.83 -47.70 -9.33
C ALA A 217 -4.56 -49.06 -9.42
N TYR A 218 -5.50 -49.31 -8.51
CA TYR A 218 -6.30 -50.52 -8.42
C TYR A 218 -7.72 -50.33 -8.94
N ALA A 219 -7.99 -49.24 -9.69
CA ALA A 219 -9.32 -48.93 -10.26
C ALA A 219 -9.87 -50.08 -11.13
N ASN A 220 -9.01 -50.78 -11.88
CA ASN A 220 -9.39 -51.94 -12.71
C ASN A 220 -9.80 -53.16 -11.90
N GLU A 221 -9.47 -53.20 -10.61
CA GLU A 221 -9.82 -54.24 -9.66
C GLU A 221 -11.13 -53.90 -8.90
N GLY A 222 -11.71 -52.73 -9.21
CA GLY A 222 -12.97 -52.30 -8.60
C GLY A 222 -12.77 -51.56 -7.27
N VAL A 223 -11.58 -51.17 -6.92
CA VAL A 223 -11.26 -50.41 -5.71
C VAL A 223 -11.88 -49.02 -5.77
N ASP A 224 -12.56 -48.60 -4.71
CA ASP A 224 -13.07 -47.22 -4.57
C ASP A 224 -11.92 -46.25 -4.19
N PHE A 225 -11.65 -45.29 -5.08
CA PHE A 225 -10.68 -44.22 -4.90
C PHE A 225 -11.31 -42.85 -4.92
N SER A 226 -12.64 -42.79 -4.75
CA SER A 226 -13.41 -41.54 -4.82
C SER A 226 -13.11 -40.56 -3.67
N SER A 227 -12.55 -41.05 -2.57
CA SER A 227 -12.16 -40.30 -1.38
C SER A 227 -10.79 -40.76 -0.88
N PRO A 228 -10.13 -40.01 0.02
CA PRO A 228 -8.83 -40.38 0.55
C PRO A 228 -8.85 -41.64 1.43
N GLU A 229 -7.65 -42.15 1.69
CA GLU A 229 -7.42 -43.19 2.69
C GLU A 229 -7.69 -42.68 4.12
N VAL A 230 -7.50 -43.54 5.13
CA VAL A 230 -7.97 -43.28 6.50
C VAL A 230 -7.33 -42.07 7.11
N PHE A 231 -5.97 -41.94 7.19
CA PHE A 231 -5.32 -40.82 7.85
C PHE A 231 -5.65 -39.47 7.20
N PRO A 232 -5.51 -39.30 5.87
CA PRO A 232 -5.93 -38.04 5.20
C PRO A 232 -7.45 -37.82 5.29
N GLY A 233 -8.26 -38.86 5.45
CA GLY A 233 -9.71 -38.75 5.54
C GLY A 233 -10.27 -38.51 6.95
N MET A 234 -9.48 -38.73 8.01
CA MET A 234 -9.96 -38.70 9.40
C MET A 234 -10.70 -37.42 9.79
N ALA A 235 -10.24 -36.24 9.34
CA ALA A 235 -10.85 -34.96 9.69
C ALA A 235 -12.28 -34.77 9.12
N TYR A 236 -12.73 -35.62 8.19
CA TYR A 236 -14.13 -35.68 7.76
C TYR A 236 -15.03 -36.21 8.87
N LEU A 237 -14.58 -37.26 9.59
CA LEU A 237 -15.32 -37.89 10.67
C LEU A 237 -15.04 -37.27 12.04
N LEU A 238 -13.86 -36.64 12.23
CA LEU A 238 -13.34 -36.13 13.49
C LEU A 238 -13.18 -34.63 13.44
N GLN A 239 -14.16 -33.91 13.93
CA GLN A 239 -14.20 -32.43 13.83
C GLN A 239 -13.02 -31.73 14.54
N GLU A 240 -12.49 -32.31 15.60
CA GLU A 240 -11.34 -31.77 16.35
C GLU A 240 -10.03 -31.72 15.55
N LEU A 241 -9.95 -32.44 14.42
CA LEU A 241 -8.80 -32.46 13.51
C LEU A 241 -8.92 -31.43 12.38
N GLN A 242 -10.07 -30.77 12.25
CA GLN A 242 -10.27 -29.79 11.18
C GLN A 242 -9.44 -28.51 11.41
N GLY A 243 -9.04 -27.85 10.30
CA GLY A 243 -8.28 -26.60 10.29
C GLY A 243 -6.77 -26.78 10.40
N HIS A 244 -6.27 -27.97 10.75
CA HIS A 244 -4.83 -28.28 10.81
C HIS A 244 -4.48 -29.66 10.20
N THR A 245 -5.43 -30.33 9.56
CA THR A 245 -5.22 -31.51 8.72
C THR A 245 -5.38 -31.13 7.25
N VAL A 246 -4.46 -31.59 6.41
CA VAL A 246 -4.46 -31.37 4.96
C VAL A 246 -4.28 -32.68 4.24
N ALA A 247 -5.24 -33.07 3.40
CA ALA A 247 -5.13 -34.20 2.48
C ALA A 247 -4.55 -33.70 1.13
N VAL A 248 -3.67 -34.48 0.48
CA VAL A 248 -3.01 -34.05 -0.75
C VAL A 248 -3.18 -35.09 -1.85
N VAL A 249 -3.82 -34.68 -2.95
CA VAL A 249 -3.92 -35.47 -4.18
C VAL A 249 -2.80 -35.12 -5.16
N SER A 250 -2.42 -36.11 -6.01
CA SER A 250 -1.32 -35.96 -6.96
C SER A 250 -1.81 -35.45 -8.32
N VAL A 251 -1.07 -34.51 -8.93
CA VAL A 251 -1.21 -34.12 -10.32
C VAL A 251 0.08 -34.37 -11.10
N ASP A 252 -0.05 -34.57 -12.42
CA ASP A 252 1.04 -34.69 -13.38
C ASP A 252 1.66 -33.32 -13.72
N ARG A 253 2.66 -33.31 -14.59
CA ARG A 253 3.34 -32.09 -15.06
C ARG A 253 2.44 -31.12 -15.84
N PHE A 254 1.27 -31.56 -16.29
CA PHE A 254 0.27 -30.73 -16.99
C PHE A 254 -0.84 -30.26 -16.04
N GLY A 255 -0.74 -30.59 -14.75
CA GLY A 255 -1.72 -30.26 -13.72
C GLY A 255 -2.97 -31.15 -13.72
N SER A 256 -3.02 -32.20 -14.51
CA SER A 256 -4.12 -33.16 -14.50
C SER A 256 -3.96 -34.17 -13.35
N ILE A 257 -5.08 -34.59 -12.76
CA ILE A 257 -5.04 -35.59 -11.68
C ILE A 257 -4.32 -36.86 -12.12
N SER A 258 -3.33 -37.30 -11.36
CA SER A 258 -2.57 -38.51 -11.64
C SER A 258 -3.50 -39.77 -11.64
N TRP A 259 -3.25 -40.69 -12.56
CA TRP A 259 -4.09 -41.85 -12.76
C TRP A 259 -4.22 -42.74 -11.51
N PHE A 260 -3.17 -42.80 -10.71
CA PHE A 260 -3.10 -43.59 -9.48
C PHE A 260 -3.72 -42.86 -8.25
N SER A 261 -3.87 -41.53 -8.28
CA SER A 261 -4.25 -40.77 -7.11
C SER A 261 -5.66 -41.06 -6.64
N SER A 262 -5.86 -41.31 -5.35
CA SER A 262 -7.17 -41.14 -4.73
C SER A 262 -7.68 -39.74 -4.94
N ARG A 263 -8.99 -39.49 -4.84
CA ARG A 263 -9.64 -38.18 -5.03
C ARG A 263 -9.89 -37.50 -3.69
N CYS A 264 -10.16 -36.21 -3.71
CA CYS A 264 -10.49 -35.46 -2.50
C CYS A 264 -11.84 -35.87 -1.89
N GLY A 265 -12.85 -36.18 -2.71
CA GLY A 265 -14.13 -36.70 -2.30
C GLY A 265 -14.74 -36.02 -1.08
N VAL A 266 -14.98 -36.77 -0.02
CA VAL A 266 -15.55 -36.25 1.24
C VAL A 266 -14.60 -35.30 1.99
N ALA A 267 -13.30 -35.36 1.71
CA ALA A 267 -12.28 -34.47 2.30
C ALA A 267 -12.09 -33.16 1.54
N LYS A 268 -12.89 -32.84 0.53
CA LYS A 268 -12.72 -31.69 -0.37
C LYS A 268 -12.53 -30.33 0.31
N ASP A 269 -13.06 -30.14 1.50
CA ASP A 269 -12.95 -28.88 2.24
C ASP A 269 -11.57 -28.68 2.90
N TYR A 270 -10.77 -29.75 3.03
CA TYR A 270 -9.41 -29.70 3.59
C TYR A 270 -8.41 -30.52 2.75
N CYS A 271 -8.70 -30.70 1.47
CA CYS A 271 -7.87 -31.39 0.49
C CYS A 271 -7.38 -30.40 -0.57
N ILE A 272 -6.15 -30.61 -1.08
CA ILE A 272 -5.53 -29.76 -2.10
C ILE A 272 -4.74 -30.63 -3.08
N ALA A 273 -4.58 -30.15 -4.31
CA ALA A 273 -3.77 -30.80 -5.33
C ALA A 273 -2.34 -30.22 -5.37
N ALA A 274 -1.37 -31.11 -5.57
CA ALA A 274 0.04 -30.75 -5.76
C ALA A 274 0.75 -31.73 -6.72
N PRO A 275 1.91 -31.34 -7.32
CA PRO A 275 2.68 -32.23 -8.22
C PRO A 275 3.12 -33.50 -7.51
N GLY A 276 2.91 -34.66 -8.12
CA GLY A 276 3.31 -35.94 -7.52
C GLY A 276 3.57 -37.08 -8.51
N GLU A 277 3.58 -36.79 -9.83
CA GLU A 277 3.90 -37.78 -10.86
C GLU A 277 5.21 -37.43 -11.55
N ASP A 278 6.12 -38.41 -11.69
CA ASP A 278 7.47 -38.26 -12.26
C ASP A 278 8.27 -37.11 -11.58
N ILE A 279 8.28 -37.09 -10.27
CA ILE A 279 9.00 -36.08 -9.47
C ILE A 279 10.45 -36.55 -9.26
N ASN A 280 11.38 -35.72 -9.75
CA ASN A 280 12.81 -35.93 -9.55
C ASN A 280 13.23 -35.42 -8.16
N SER A 281 13.86 -36.26 -7.34
CA SER A 281 14.37 -35.89 -6.01
C SER A 281 15.51 -36.77 -5.55
N ALA A 282 16.04 -36.48 -4.36
CA ALA A 282 17.12 -37.20 -3.71
C ALA A 282 16.81 -38.69 -3.57
N TYR A 283 17.78 -39.55 -3.81
CA TYR A 283 17.61 -40.98 -3.77
C TYR A 283 18.75 -41.67 -3.02
N SER A 284 18.39 -42.46 -1.99
CA SER A 284 19.40 -43.26 -1.25
C SER A 284 19.91 -44.43 -2.05
N SER A 285 21.21 -44.49 -2.24
CA SER A 285 21.90 -45.62 -2.88
C SER A 285 23.22 -45.94 -2.18
N SER A 286 23.73 -47.16 -2.40
CA SER A 286 25.01 -47.58 -1.83
C SER A 286 26.17 -46.79 -2.45
N GLY A 287 26.58 -45.71 -1.83
CA GLY A 287 27.84 -45.06 -2.03
C GLY A 287 27.91 -43.67 -2.66
N ASN A 288 26.85 -43.13 -3.25
CA ASN A 288 26.81 -41.76 -3.79
C ASN A 288 25.43 -41.13 -3.71
N SER A 289 25.35 -39.82 -3.53
CA SER A 289 24.11 -39.05 -3.68
C SER A 289 23.63 -39.15 -5.12
N GLN A 290 22.43 -39.67 -5.29
CA GLN A 290 21.79 -39.90 -6.58
C GLN A 290 20.36 -39.31 -6.57
N TYR A 291 19.77 -39.22 -7.71
CA TYR A 291 18.44 -38.73 -7.94
C TYR A 291 17.59 -39.78 -8.66
N ALA A 292 16.30 -39.78 -8.39
CA ALA A 292 15.35 -40.66 -9.08
C ALA A 292 14.02 -39.97 -9.27
N GLU A 293 13.28 -40.36 -10.30
CA GLU A 293 11.89 -39.94 -10.50
C GLU A 293 10.96 -40.93 -9.80
N PHE A 294 10.12 -40.43 -8.88
CA PHE A 294 9.06 -41.21 -8.22
C PHE A 294 7.69 -40.61 -8.50
N SER A 295 6.68 -41.46 -8.51
CA SER A 295 5.28 -41.09 -8.69
C SER A 295 4.42 -41.62 -7.53
N GLY A 296 3.60 -40.76 -6.93
CA GLY A 296 2.70 -41.07 -5.82
C GLY A 296 2.16 -39.80 -5.17
N THR A 297 1.04 -39.92 -4.49
CA THR A 297 0.56 -38.86 -3.56
C THR A 297 1.58 -38.62 -2.46
N SER A 298 2.50 -39.55 -2.21
CA SER A 298 3.67 -39.41 -1.34
C SER A 298 4.62 -38.34 -1.79
N MET A 299 4.69 -38.02 -3.10
CA MET A 299 5.53 -36.95 -3.66
C MET A 299 4.78 -35.63 -3.71
N ALA A 300 3.45 -35.65 -3.73
CA ALA A 300 2.60 -34.47 -3.67
C ALA A 300 2.56 -33.85 -2.25
N ALA A 301 2.43 -34.65 -1.22
CA ALA A 301 2.35 -34.18 0.17
C ALA A 301 3.55 -33.31 0.61
N PRO A 302 4.83 -33.64 0.34
CA PRO A 302 5.98 -32.81 0.71
C PRO A 302 6.03 -31.48 -0.04
N HIS A 303 5.46 -31.35 -1.24
CA HIS A 303 5.29 -30.03 -1.90
C HIS A 303 4.39 -29.13 -1.07
N VAL A 304 3.29 -29.65 -0.53
CA VAL A 304 2.35 -28.89 0.33
C VAL A 304 3.01 -28.58 1.68
N SER A 305 3.72 -29.54 2.28
CA SER A 305 4.43 -29.34 3.54
C SER A 305 5.49 -28.23 3.43
N GLY A 306 6.26 -28.23 2.35
CA GLY A 306 7.20 -27.16 2.03
C GLY A 306 6.50 -25.83 1.77
N GLY A 307 5.38 -25.83 1.03
CA GLY A 307 4.57 -24.63 0.78
C GLY A 307 4.06 -23.97 2.07
N LEU A 308 3.55 -24.76 3.00
CA LEU A 308 3.12 -24.28 4.33
C LEU A 308 4.29 -23.75 5.15
N ALA A 309 5.48 -24.36 5.05
CA ALA A 309 6.68 -23.85 5.70
C ALA A 309 7.13 -22.51 5.11
N LEU A 310 7.03 -22.31 3.78
CA LEU A 310 7.25 -21.01 3.15
C LEU A 310 6.29 -19.96 3.67
N LEU A 311 5.00 -20.27 3.83
CA LEU A 311 4.02 -19.33 4.38
C LEU A 311 4.29 -19.03 5.85
N ALA A 312 4.71 -20.03 6.64
CA ALA A 312 5.07 -19.84 8.05
C ALA A 312 6.29 -18.93 8.22
N ASP A 313 7.27 -19.03 7.32
CA ASP A 313 8.42 -18.12 7.25
C ASP A 313 7.99 -16.72 6.81
N TYR A 314 7.24 -16.61 5.73
CA TYR A 314 6.81 -15.33 5.16
C TYR A 314 5.97 -14.49 6.14
N PHE A 315 5.03 -15.12 6.84
CA PHE A 315 4.15 -14.48 7.82
C PHE A 315 4.58 -14.71 9.29
N ARG A 316 5.83 -14.97 9.52
CA ARG A 316 6.41 -15.40 10.81
C ARG A 316 5.89 -14.58 12.00
N GLY A 317 5.26 -15.27 12.95
CA GLY A 317 4.72 -14.67 14.19
C GLY A 317 3.47 -13.82 14.02
N GLN A 318 2.94 -13.70 12.81
CA GLN A 318 1.78 -12.86 12.50
C GLN A 318 0.53 -13.66 12.13
N LEU A 319 0.67 -14.79 11.45
CA LEU A 319 -0.42 -15.74 11.21
C LEU A 319 -0.26 -17.00 12.06
N GLY A 320 -1.36 -17.52 12.57
CA GLY A 320 -1.40 -18.82 13.23
C GLY A 320 -1.47 -19.96 12.21
N ASN A 321 -1.11 -21.18 12.62
CA ASN A 321 -1.04 -22.34 11.72
C ASN A 321 -2.36 -22.63 10.98
N THR A 322 -3.50 -22.48 11.65
CA THR A 322 -4.82 -22.60 11.01
C THR A 322 -5.05 -21.51 9.93
N GLU A 323 -4.59 -20.28 10.18
CA GLU A 323 -4.68 -19.21 9.19
C GLU A 323 -3.76 -19.44 7.97
N LEU A 324 -2.61 -20.10 8.17
CA LEU A 324 -1.74 -20.51 7.05
C LEU A 324 -2.42 -21.54 6.14
N VAL A 325 -3.11 -22.55 6.73
CA VAL A 325 -3.89 -23.55 5.98
C VAL A 325 -5.06 -22.89 5.25
N GLU A 326 -5.83 -22.04 5.96
CA GLU A 326 -6.94 -21.29 5.35
C GLU A 326 -6.47 -20.44 4.18
N ARG A 327 -5.31 -19.77 4.33
CA ARG A 327 -4.72 -18.97 3.27
C ARG A 327 -4.32 -19.81 2.07
N LEU A 328 -3.62 -20.94 2.30
CA LEU A 328 -3.22 -21.85 1.23
C LEU A 328 -4.43 -22.31 0.41
N PHE A 329 -5.52 -22.70 1.07
CA PHE A 329 -6.76 -23.14 0.43
C PHE A 329 -7.50 -22.00 -0.30
N SER A 330 -7.57 -20.82 0.31
CA SER A 330 -8.27 -19.69 -0.27
C SER A 330 -7.57 -19.18 -1.54
N THR A 331 -6.26 -19.33 -1.63
CA THR A 331 -5.42 -18.84 -2.74
C THR A 331 -5.07 -19.89 -3.78
N ALA A 332 -5.42 -21.17 -3.54
CA ALA A 332 -5.22 -22.23 -4.52
C ALA A 332 -5.94 -21.91 -5.84
N ASN A 333 -5.36 -22.34 -6.95
CA ASN A 333 -5.97 -22.18 -8.27
C ASN A 333 -7.21 -23.08 -8.41
N LYS A 334 -8.38 -22.47 -8.54
CA LYS A 334 -9.68 -23.13 -8.67
C LYS A 334 -10.27 -23.04 -10.08
N GLU A 335 -9.50 -22.54 -11.05
CA GLU A 335 -9.98 -22.34 -12.42
C GLU A 335 -9.90 -23.63 -13.26
N GLY A 336 -10.71 -23.66 -14.31
CA GLY A 336 -10.71 -24.77 -15.27
C GLY A 336 -11.05 -26.11 -14.62
N ILE A 337 -10.17 -27.11 -14.80
CA ILE A 337 -10.36 -28.48 -14.25
C ILE A 337 -10.36 -28.50 -12.72
N TYR A 338 -9.69 -27.55 -12.07
CA TYR A 338 -9.58 -27.48 -10.61
C TYR A 338 -10.87 -27.01 -9.92
N SER A 339 -11.87 -26.55 -10.68
CA SER A 339 -13.20 -26.25 -10.16
C SER A 339 -13.99 -27.49 -9.69
N ASN A 340 -13.55 -28.70 -10.09
CA ASN A 340 -14.12 -29.96 -9.59
C ASN A 340 -13.52 -30.30 -8.23
N SER A 341 -14.15 -29.84 -7.16
CA SER A 341 -13.68 -30.02 -5.79
C SER A 341 -13.72 -31.50 -5.33
N ASP A 342 -14.57 -32.36 -5.90
CA ASP A 342 -14.57 -33.77 -5.57
C ASP A 342 -13.28 -34.48 -6.04
N ILE A 343 -12.57 -33.89 -7.04
CA ILE A 343 -11.29 -34.42 -7.52
C ILE A 343 -10.12 -33.66 -6.88
N TYR A 344 -10.13 -32.30 -6.97
CA TYR A 344 -8.98 -31.44 -6.64
C TYR A 344 -9.11 -30.71 -5.30
N GLY A 345 -10.20 -30.91 -4.56
CA GLY A 345 -10.44 -30.23 -3.28
C GLY A 345 -10.50 -28.73 -3.42
N GLN A 346 -9.60 -28.04 -2.75
CA GLN A 346 -9.47 -26.58 -2.79
C GLN A 346 -8.75 -26.06 -4.04
N GLY A 347 -8.31 -26.94 -4.95
CA GLY A 347 -7.63 -26.61 -6.19
C GLY A 347 -6.16 -26.94 -6.20
N LEU A 348 -5.41 -26.46 -7.18
CA LEU A 348 -3.95 -26.62 -7.26
C LEU A 348 -3.26 -25.58 -6.40
N MET A 349 -2.31 -25.99 -5.58
CA MET A 349 -1.49 -25.09 -4.76
C MET A 349 -0.83 -24.01 -5.62
N ASP A 350 -0.93 -22.75 -5.17
CA ASP A 350 -0.34 -21.56 -5.83
C ASP A 350 0.36 -20.67 -4.81
N LEU A 351 1.68 -20.72 -4.78
CA LEU A 351 2.50 -19.96 -3.83
C LEU A 351 2.66 -18.48 -4.21
N ASP A 352 2.45 -18.12 -5.49
CA ASP A 352 2.38 -16.71 -5.89
C ASP A 352 1.16 -16.03 -5.28
N ALA A 353 -0.01 -16.65 -5.45
CA ALA A 353 -1.25 -16.15 -4.88
C ALA A 353 -1.22 -16.18 -3.34
N ALA A 354 -0.64 -17.23 -2.73
CA ALA A 354 -0.56 -17.38 -1.28
C ALA A 354 0.35 -16.33 -0.59
N THR A 355 1.36 -15.83 -1.28
CA THR A 355 2.26 -14.77 -0.78
C THR A 355 1.90 -13.37 -1.30
N SER A 356 0.80 -13.23 -2.04
CA SER A 356 0.24 -11.96 -2.53
C SER A 356 -0.98 -11.52 -1.70
N PRO A 357 -1.30 -10.21 -1.65
CA PRO A 357 -2.53 -9.74 -1.00
C PRO A 357 -3.79 -10.30 -1.67
N VAL A 358 -4.72 -10.81 -0.87
CA VAL A 358 -6.03 -11.29 -1.33
C VAL A 358 -7.06 -10.17 -1.25
N GLY A 359 -7.68 -9.83 -2.36
CA GLY A 359 -8.69 -8.77 -2.43
C GLY A 359 -8.13 -7.38 -2.17
N SER A 360 -8.94 -6.52 -1.54
CA SER A 360 -8.56 -5.13 -1.26
C SER A 360 -7.78 -5.01 0.05
N THR A 361 -6.71 -4.22 0.01
CA THR A 361 -5.91 -3.94 1.21
C THR A 361 -6.49 -2.82 2.05
N MET A 362 -6.39 -2.96 3.39
CA MET A 362 -6.96 -2.08 4.39
C MET A 362 -5.90 -1.58 5.37
N ILE A 363 -6.03 -0.34 5.80
CA ILE A 363 -5.23 0.25 6.89
C ILE A 363 -5.99 0.05 8.20
N ALA A 364 -5.41 -0.70 9.14
CA ALA A 364 -5.97 -0.80 10.48
C ALA A 364 -5.64 0.45 11.30
N VAL A 365 -6.61 0.94 12.04
CA VAL A 365 -6.49 2.11 12.93
C VAL A 365 -6.91 1.79 14.37
N SER A 366 -7.25 0.53 14.63
CA SER A 366 -7.62 -0.01 15.93
C SER A 366 -6.69 -1.15 16.33
N PRO A 367 -6.47 -1.39 17.64
CA PRO A 367 -5.69 -2.52 18.12
C PRO A 367 -6.25 -3.91 17.75
N LEU A 368 -7.52 -4.02 17.39
CA LEU A 368 -8.13 -5.28 16.93
C LEU A 368 -8.39 -5.22 15.42
N LEU A 369 -7.93 -6.23 14.71
CA LEU A 369 -8.07 -6.33 13.26
C LEU A 369 -9.54 -6.43 12.80
N SER A 370 -10.44 -6.92 13.65
CA SER A 370 -11.88 -6.99 13.41
C SER A 370 -12.61 -5.65 13.48
N GLU A 371 -11.97 -4.62 14.03
CA GLU A 371 -12.56 -3.30 14.23
C GLU A 371 -12.33 -2.36 13.02
N LEU A 372 -12.22 -1.08 13.27
CA LEU A 372 -12.19 -0.04 12.26
C LEU A 372 -10.97 -0.14 11.33
N LYS A 373 -11.23 -0.23 10.03
CA LYS A 373 -10.25 -0.25 8.94
C LYS A 373 -10.64 0.73 7.86
N TYR A 374 -9.65 1.26 7.16
CA TYR A 374 -9.84 2.13 6.00
C TYR A 374 -9.23 1.50 4.75
N SER A 375 -9.94 1.60 3.62
CA SER A 375 -9.37 1.18 2.32
C SER A 375 -8.07 1.94 2.05
N GLU A 376 -6.99 1.22 1.75
CA GLU A 376 -5.70 1.80 1.39
C GLU A 376 -5.81 2.67 0.14
N THR A 377 -6.57 2.22 -0.86
CA THR A 377 -6.75 2.94 -2.13
C THR A 377 -7.46 4.29 -1.96
N LYS A 378 -8.27 4.45 -0.91
CA LYS A 378 -8.95 5.70 -0.53
C LYS A 378 -8.15 6.55 0.46
N SER A 379 -7.05 6.02 1.00
CA SER A 379 -6.19 6.71 1.96
C SER A 379 -5.04 7.38 1.21
N LYS A 380 -5.12 8.68 1.00
CA LYS A 380 -4.19 9.44 0.18
C LYS A 380 -3.60 10.62 0.94
N ILE A 381 -2.34 10.90 0.59
CA ILE A 381 -1.58 12.05 1.06
C ILE A 381 -1.36 13.00 -0.12
N ASN A 382 -1.83 14.23 0.01
CA ASN A 382 -1.59 15.29 -0.97
C ASN A 382 -0.98 16.49 -0.26
N PHE A 383 0.24 16.86 -0.60
CA PHE A 383 0.88 18.08 -0.11
C PHE A 383 1.06 19.09 -1.22
N LEU A 384 1.13 20.36 -0.81
CA LEU A 384 1.60 21.43 -1.68
C LEU A 384 3.14 21.54 -1.55
N PRO A 385 3.92 21.10 -2.54
CA PRO A 385 5.39 21.10 -2.46
C PRO A 385 5.96 22.47 -2.12
N ASN A 386 5.40 23.54 -2.70
CA ASN A 386 5.85 24.92 -2.49
C ASN A 386 5.73 25.39 -1.03
N PHE A 387 5.01 24.66 -0.18
CA PHE A 387 4.77 25.03 1.21
C PHE A 387 5.57 24.22 2.20
N VAL A 388 5.63 22.89 2.00
CA VAL A 388 6.24 21.91 2.92
C VAL A 388 7.61 21.41 2.42
N GLY A 389 7.97 21.66 1.15
CA GLY A 389 9.21 21.20 0.57
C GLY A 389 9.44 19.71 0.71
N ASP A 390 10.62 19.36 1.14
CA ASP A 390 11.10 17.97 1.36
C ASP A 390 10.81 17.41 2.76
N SER A 391 10.04 18.13 3.59
CA SER A 391 9.82 17.75 4.99
C SER A 391 9.21 16.36 5.21
N PHE A 392 8.49 15.83 4.21
CA PHE A 392 7.87 14.50 4.27
C PHE A 392 8.69 13.38 3.65
N ASN A 393 9.85 13.65 3.03
CA ASN A 393 10.65 12.64 2.34
C ASN A 393 11.01 11.47 3.28
N ASN A 394 11.40 11.74 4.52
CA ASN A 394 11.72 10.71 5.50
C ASN A 394 10.48 9.89 5.92
N LEU A 395 9.28 10.49 5.94
CA LEU A 395 8.04 9.77 6.19
C LEU A 395 7.68 8.86 5.00
N PHE A 396 7.91 9.33 3.77
CA PHE A 396 7.60 8.55 2.58
C PHE A 396 8.42 7.27 2.44
N GLU A 397 9.64 7.25 2.98
CA GLU A 397 10.48 6.07 3.03
C GLU A 397 10.11 5.09 4.16
N ARG A 398 9.26 5.50 5.12
CA ARG A 398 8.80 4.59 6.20
C ARG A 398 7.84 3.56 5.66
N GLU A 399 8.03 2.35 6.13
CA GLU A 399 7.12 1.24 5.90
C GLU A 399 6.02 1.22 6.96
N TYR A 400 4.84 0.81 6.55
CA TYR A 400 3.71 0.49 7.40
C TYR A 400 3.00 -0.75 6.87
N VAL A 401 2.15 -1.35 7.68
CA VAL A 401 1.46 -2.57 7.32
C VAL A 401 0.03 -2.27 6.89
N VAL A 402 -0.36 -2.85 5.76
CA VAL A 402 -1.74 -2.98 5.31
C VAL A 402 -2.16 -4.44 5.46
N PHE A 403 -3.45 -4.68 5.67
CA PHE A 403 -4.02 -6.01 5.83
C PHE A 403 -4.92 -6.33 4.64
N ASP A 404 -4.80 -7.53 4.11
CA ASP A 404 -5.68 -8.03 3.06
C ASP A 404 -7.04 -8.51 3.62
N GLU A 405 -7.92 -9.03 2.77
CA GLU A 405 -9.25 -9.49 3.19
C GLU A 405 -9.20 -10.70 4.12
N LEU A 406 -8.14 -11.52 4.04
CA LEU A 406 -7.88 -12.63 4.96
C LEU A 406 -7.18 -12.19 6.26
N GLY A 407 -6.85 -10.90 6.39
CA GLY A 407 -6.18 -10.34 7.55
C GLY A 407 -4.69 -10.58 7.60
N ALA A 408 -4.06 -11.01 6.52
CA ALA A 408 -2.62 -11.12 6.42
C ALA A 408 -1.94 -9.75 6.23
N PRO A 409 -0.79 -9.53 6.87
CA PRO A 409 -0.06 -8.28 6.81
C PRO A 409 0.85 -8.19 5.58
N PHE A 410 0.85 -7.00 4.95
CA PHE A 410 1.76 -6.67 3.85
C PHE A 410 2.40 -5.31 4.08
N PHE A 411 3.71 -5.21 3.88
CA PHE A 411 4.44 -3.97 4.08
C PHE A 411 4.34 -3.08 2.85
N LYS A 412 4.09 -1.79 3.07
CA LYS A 412 4.09 -0.74 2.05
C LYS A 412 4.78 0.50 2.55
N LYS A 413 5.44 1.23 1.66
CA LYS A 413 5.96 2.56 1.99
C LYS A 413 4.83 3.58 2.04
N VAL A 414 4.89 4.51 3.00
CA VAL A 414 3.93 5.61 3.12
C VAL A 414 3.90 6.43 1.83
N GLY A 415 5.02 6.57 1.15
CA GLY A 415 5.15 7.28 -0.12
C GLY A 415 4.28 6.72 -1.26
N THR A 416 3.86 5.45 -1.22
CA THR A 416 2.93 4.89 -2.21
C THR A 416 1.53 5.48 -2.12
N SER A 417 1.16 6.03 -0.97
CA SER A 417 -0.09 6.78 -0.76
C SER A 417 0.01 8.23 -1.21
N TYR A 418 1.21 8.72 -1.58
CA TYR A 418 1.42 10.09 -2.03
C TYR A 418 0.97 10.26 -3.48
N GLN A 419 0.08 11.21 -3.69
CA GLN A 419 -0.31 11.68 -5.00
C GLN A 419 0.30 13.07 -5.21
N GLY A 420 1.54 13.10 -5.69
CA GLY A 420 2.23 14.34 -6.00
C GLY A 420 1.52 15.11 -7.10
N ASN A 421 1.06 16.32 -6.81
CA ASN A 421 0.80 17.30 -7.84
C ASN A 421 2.13 17.95 -8.22
N SER A 422 2.76 17.46 -9.26
CA SER A 422 3.97 18.04 -9.86
C SER A 422 3.72 19.33 -10.64
N LEU A 423 2.61 20.02 -10.39
CA LEU A 423 2.33 21.30 -11.03
C LEU A 423 2.84 22.41 -10.12
N PRO A 424 3.88 23.15 -10.51
CA PRO A 424 4.23 24.38 -9.84
C PRO A 424 3.01 25.31 -9.89
N ILE A 425 2.46 25.65 -8.71
CA ILE A 425 1.27 26.48 -8.56
C ILE A 425 1.48 27.85 -9.20
N SER A 426 2.72 28.30 -9.31
CA SER A 426 3.06 29.66 -9.64
C SER A 426 2.98 30.04 -11.11
N TYR A 427 3.44 29.19 -12.03
CA TYR A 427 3.69 29.66 -13.40
C TYR A 427 2.71 29.14 -14.44
N LEU A 428 2.38 27.86 -14.42
CA LEU A 428 1.45 27.25 -15.36
C LEU A 428 0.02 27.77 -15.20
N THR A 429 -0.36 28.14 -13.99
CA THR A 429 -1.70 28.69 -13.72
C THR A 429 -1.86 30.09 -14.29
N TYR A 430 -0.78 30.89 -14.30
CA TYR A 430 -0.79 32.20 -14.94
C TYR A 430 -0.73 32.13 -16.46
N LEU A 431 0.00 31.16 -17.02
CA LEU A 431 0.03 30.89 -18.46
C LEU A 431 -1.27 30.25 -19.00
N GLN A 432 -1.96 29.48 -18.15
CA GLN A 432 -3.27 28.90 -18.48
C GLN A 432 -4.44 29.87 -18.27
N SER A 433 -4.25 31.00 -17.64
CA SER A 433 -5.22 32.10 -17.71
C SER A 433 -5.15 32.65 -19.14
N ASN A 434 -5.92 32.05 -19.98
CA ASN A 434 -6.05 32.20 -21.42
C ASN A 434 -5.96 33.70 -21.82
N PRO A 435 -5.01 34.12 -22.67
CA PRO A 435 -4.90 35.51 -23.13
C PRO A 435 -6.13 35.98 -23.93
N MET A 436 -7.03 35.09 -24.29
CA MET A 436 -8.31 35.46 -24.94
C MET A 436 -9.39 35.98 -23.99
N ASN A 437 -9.19 35.92 -22.68
CA ASN A 437 -10.17 36.43 -21.73
C ASN A 437 -9.91 37.91 -21.44
N GLN A 438 -10.45 38.81 -22.25
CA GLN A 438 -10.40 40.23 -21.97
C GLN A 438 -11.22 40.56 -20.73
N ILE A 439 -10.59 41.13 -19.71
CA ILE A 439 -11.25 41.75 -18.56
C ILE A 439 -12.02 42.95 -19.11
N ARG A 440 -13.34 42.91 -18.98
CA ARG A 440 -14.17 44.09 -19.26
C ARG A 440 -14.44 44.81 -17.97
N GLU A 441 -14.16 46.08 -17.94
CA GLU A 441 -14.42 46.94 -16.79
C GLU A 441 -15.37 48.06 -17.22
N ILE A 442 -16.48 48.16 -16.46
CA ILE A 442 -17.42 49.28 -16.60
C ILE A 442 -17.28 50.12 -15.34
N LYS A 443 -16.92 51.42 -15.54
CA LYS A 443 -16.83 52.39 -14.45
C LYS A 443 -17.90 53.47 -14.62
N ASN A 444 -18.56 53.82 -13.53
CA ASN A 444 -19.39 55.05 -13.43
C ASN A 444 -19.07 55.77 -12.14
N GLY A 445 -19.63 56.96 -11.92
CA GLY A 445 -19.37 57.79 -10.73
C GLY A 445 -19.74 57.09 -9.39
N SER A 446 -20.51 56.03 -9.43
CA SER A 446 -20.97 55.30 -8.22
C SER A 446 -20.27 53.95 -8.02
N GLY A 447 -19.47 53.43 -9.01
CA GLY A 447 -18.80 52.18 -8.83
C GLY A 447 -18.09 51.62 -10.05
N SER A 448 -17.60 50.40 -9.95
CA SER A 448 -16.98 49.62 -11.03
C SER A 448 -17.48 48.19 -11.06
N LEU A 449 -17.61 47.61 -12.24
CA LEU A 449 -17.90 46.22 -12.50
C LEU A 449 -16.78 45.66 -13.39
N SER A 450 -16.08 44.66 -12.94
CA SER A 450 -15.11 43.92 -13.75
C SER A 450 -15.61 42.50 -13.97
N TYR A 451 -15.56 42.00 -15.20
CA TYR A 451 -16.01 40.65 -15.51
C TYR A 451 -15.18 40.03 -16.65
N ILE A 452 -15.11 38.70 -16.66
CA ILE A 452 -14.55 37.90 -17.77
C ILE A 452 -15.56 36.84 -18.18
N PHE A 453 -15.83 36.81 -19.47
CA PHE A 453 -16.47 35.65 -20.12
C PHE A 453 -15.38 34.72 -20.65
N GLY A 454 -15.44 33.44 -20.29
CA GLY A 454 -14.57 32.41 -20.82
C GLY A 454 -15.32 31.45 -21.71
N ILE A 455 -14.69 31.02 -22.80
CA ILE A 455 -15.14 29.86 -23.57
C ILE A 455 -14.72 28.60 -22.76
N ASN A 456 -15.61 27.63 -22.63
CA ASN A 456 -15.26 26.39 -21.93
C ASN A 456 -14.10 25.66 -22.63
N ASP A 457 -13.09 25.31 -21.89
CA ASP A 457 -12.02 24.42 -22.33
C ASP A 457 -12.56 22.99 -22.38
N PHE A 458 -12.80 22.48 -23.58
CA PHE A 458 -13.42 21.16 -23.81
C PHE A 458 -12.47 19.97 -23.59
N SER A 459 -11.33 20.14 -22.95
CA SER A 459 -10.27 19.16 -23.11
C SER A 459 -10.20 18.03 -22.10
N LYS A 460 -11.05 17.90 -21.07
CA LYS A 460 -10.81 16.78 -20.11
C LYS A 460 -11.96 16.00 -19.49
N ASP A 461 -13.23 16.41 -19.58
CA ASP A 461 -14.29 15.74 -18.83
C ASP A 461 -15.60 15.53 -19.61
N PHE A 462 -15.54 15.02 -20.82
CA PHE A 462 -16.78 14.66 -21.55
C PHE A 462 -16.71 13.25 -22.14
N GLU A 463 -17.59 12.38 -21.66
CA GLU A 463 -18.01 11.20 -22.40
C GLU A 463 -18.78 11.64 -23.67
N PRO A 464 -18.55 11.01 -24.85
CA PRO A 464 -18.98 11.55 -26.14
C PRO A 464 -20.49 11.45 -26.44
N GLU A 465 -21.32 10.82 -25.63
CA GLU A 465 -22.62 10.33 -26.07
C GLU A 465 -23.86 11.20 -25.78
N SER A 466 -23.76 12.33 -25.08
CA SER A 466 -25.00 13.05 -24.70
C SER A 466 -25.05 14.56 -24.90
N VAL A 467 -24.14 15.17 -25.65
CA VAL A 467 -24.15 16.64 -25.78
C VAL A 467 -24.68 17.08 -27.12
N SER A 468 -25.88 17.69 -27.14
CA SER A 468 -26.43 18.33 -28.32
C SER A 468 -25.53 19.46 -28.82
N LEU A 469 -25.39 19.60 -30.15
CA LEU A 469 -24.61 20.64 -30.85
C LEU A 469 -24.85 22.07 -30.32
N TRP A 470 -26.01 22.34 -29.71
CA TRP A 470 -26.41 23.63 -29.13
C TRP A 470 -25.72 23.96 -27.77
N ALA A 471 -25.07 23.02 -27.14
CA ALA A 471 -24.35 23.25 -25.86
C ALA A 471 -22.91 23.76 -26.04
N LYS A 472 -22.39 23.72 -27.29
CA LYS A 472 -20.99 24.07 -27.59
C LYS A 472 -20.67 25.56 -27.51
N ASP A 473 -21.61 26.44 -27.61
CA ASP A 473 -21.37 27.89 -27.75
C ASP A 473 -21.80 28.72 -26.51
N ARG A 474 -22.08 28.13 -25.37
CA ARG A 474 -22.45 28.91 -24.19
C ARG A 474 -21.20 29.51 -23.54
N GLN A 475 -21.02 30.83 -23.74
CA GLN A 475 -20.11 31.63 -22.93
C GLN A 475 -20.57 31.58 -21.48
N ARG A 476 -19.71 31.09 -20.56
CA ARG A 476 -19.96 31.13 -19.12
C ARG A 476 -19.16 32.25 -18.48
N LEU A 477 -19.80 32.96 -17.56
CA LEU A 477 -19.11 33.93 -16.74
C LEU A 477 -18.08 33.20 -15.86
N LYS A 478 -16.78 33.38 -16.13
CA LYS A 478 -15.69 32.73 -15.37
C LYS A 478 -15.47 33.40 -14.04
N TYR A 479 -15.50 34.71 -14.03
CA TYR A 479 -15.49 35.47 -12.79
C TYR A 479 -16.17 36.82 -12.97
N PHE A 480 -16.61 37.39 -11.85
CA PHE A 480 -16.97 38.79 -11.78
C PHE A 480 -16.53 39.39 -10.46
N SER A 481 -16.32 40.71 -10.44
CA SER A 481 -16.05 41.51 -9.26
C SER A 481 -16.74 42.87 -9.41
N MET A 482 -17.44 43.29 -8.39
CA MET A 482 -18.18 44.55 -8.36
C MET A 482 -17.84 45.35 -7.12
N LYS A 483 -17.64 46.63 -7.28
CA LYS A 483 -17.54 47.60 -6.19
C LYS A 483 -18.61 48.69 -6.37
N HIS A 484 -19.35 49.00 -5.35
CA HIS A 484 -20.34 50.06 -5.34
C HIS A 484 -20.14 51.00 -4.15
N ASN A 485 -20.06 52.31 -4.41
CA ASN A 485 -19.91 53.34 -3.41
C ASN A 485 -21.27 53.70 -2.85
N LEU A 486 -21.35 53.76 -1.52
CA LEU A 486 -22.54 54.11 -0.77
C LEU A 486 -22.43 55.55 -0.21
N LYS A 487 -23.54 56.09 0.28
CA LYS A 487 -23.53 57.37 1.04
C LYS A 487 -22.68 57.24 2.30
N GLY A 488 -22.08 58.33 2.75
CA GLY A 488 -21.33 58.36 4.01
C GLY A 488 -19.91 57.72 3.93
N ASN A 489 -19.25 57.87 2.78
CA ASN A 489 -17.85 57.38 2.58
C ASN A 489 -17.69 55.84 2.76
N SER A 490 -18.76 55.10 2.55
CA SER A 490 -18.78 53.65 2.62
C SER A 490 -18.83 53.03 1.20
N PHE A 491 -18.43 51.77 1.07
CA PHE A 491 -18.55 51.00 -0.18
C PHE A 491 -18.79 49.53 0.15
N ILE A 492 -19.45 48.85 -0.76
CA ILE A 492 -19.59 47.40 -0.78
C ILE A 492 -18.80 46.84 -1.98
N PHE A 493 -18.30 45.64 -1.82
CA PHE A 493 -17.68 44.92 -2.90
C PHE A 493 -18.03 43.42 -2.80
N LEU A 494 -18.15 42.77 -3.94
CA LEU A 494 -18.49 41.38 -4.02
C LEU A 494 -17.87 40.77 -5.29
N GLY A 495 -17.70 39.48 -5.32
CA GLY A 495 -17.16 38.79 -6.47
C GLY A 495 -17.32 37.27 -6.37
N SER A 496 -17.09 36.61 -7.49
CA SER A 496 -17.10 35.16 -7.61
C SER A 496 -16.09 34.72 -8.65
N GLY A 497 -15.44 33.60 -8.40
CA GLY A 497 -14.40 33.02 -9.26
C GLY A 497 -13.04 33.72 -9.20
N ILE A 498 -12.88 34.72 -8.34
CA ILE A 498 -11.65 35.51 -8.13
C ILE A 498 -11.40 35.72 -6.65
N SER A 499 -10.14 35.83 -6.25
CA SER A 499 -9.74 36.24 -4.90
C SER A 499 -10.04 37.74 -4.66
N PRO A 500 -10.37 38.15 -3.42
CA PRO A 500 -10.60 39.54 -3.08
C PRO A 500 -9.31 40.39 -2.96
N ASP A 501 -8.16 39.89 -3.38
CA ASP A 501 -6.86 40.58 -3.27
C ASP A 501 -6.83 42.00 -3.83
N ASP A 502 -7.63 42.31 -4.84
CA ASP A 502 -7.77 43.65 -5.39
C ASP A 502 -8.30 44.69 -4.37
N TYR A 503 -8.93 44.24 -3.30
CA TYR A 503 -9.52 45.09 -2.27
C TYR A 503 -8.69 45.18 -1.00
N PHE A 504 -7.65 44.34 -0.85
CA PHE A 504 -6.82 44.24 0.35
C PHE A 504 -5.33 44.25 0.04
N GLY A 505 -4.52 44.56 1.03
CA GLY A 505 -3.07 44.43 0.99
C GLY A 505 -2.37 45.32 0.00
N SER A 506 -1.24 44.85 -0.48
CA SER A 506 -0.38 45.60 -1.40
C SER A 506 -1.05 45.90 -2.76
N ASN A 507 -1.95 45.02 -3.20
CA ASN A 507 -2.68 45.20 -4.47
C ASN A 507 -3.65 46.38 -4.41
N ASN A 508 -4.28 46.62 -3.26
CA ASN A 508 -5.15 47.77 -3.06
C ASN A 508 -4.37 49.11 -2.90
N ILE A 509 -3.15 49.01 -2.45
CA ILE A 509 -2.26 50.19 -2.26
C ILE A 509 -1.82 50.76 -3.62
N TYR A 510 -1.64 49.89 -4.65
CA TYR A 510 -1.14 50.29 -5.96
C TYR A 510 -2.02 49.85 -7.12
N LYS A 511 -3.05 50.63 -7.40
CA LYS A 511 -3.89 50.41 -8.58
C LYS A 511 -3.24 50.75 -9.90
N GLU A 512 -2.09 51.45 -9.85
CA GLU A 512 -1.36 51.96 -11.02
C GLU A 512 -0.31 50.96 -11.56
N ILE A 513 0.06 49.94 -10.80
CA ILE A 513 0.89 48.86 -11.32
C ILE A 513 -0.01 47.90 -12.03
N ASP A 514 0.20 47.73 -13.31
CA ASP A 514 -0.56 46.82 -14.19
C ASP A 514 -0.70 45.45 -13.56
N ARG A 515 -1.88 44.83 -13.67
CA ARG A 515 -2.19 43.49 -13.22
C ARG A 515 -1.17 42.44 -13.75
N TYR A 516 -0.54 42.72 -14.89
CA TYR A 516 0.50 41.87 -15.49
C TYR A 516 1.86 41.92 -14.75
N LEU A 517 2.08 42.88 -13.90
CA LEU A 517 3.27 42.94 -13.03
C LEU A 517 3.00 42.38 -11.62
N GLN A 518 1.78 41.98 -11.36
CA GLN A 518 1.41 41.31 -10.10
C GLN A 518 1.97 39.90 -10.12
N THR A 519 2.86 39.59 -9.20
CA THR A 519 3.35 38.25 -8.96
C THR A 519 2.45 37.59 -7.92
N GLU A 520 2.29 36.27 -7.97
CA GLU A 520 1.57 35.52 -6.93
C GLU A 520 2.14 35.79 -5.54
N ASN A 521 3.44 36.05 -5.45
CA ASN A 521 4.11 36.34 -4.20
C ASN A 521 3.75 37.75 -3.60
N ARG A 522 2.98 38.56 -4.29
CA ARG A 522 2.42 39.80 -3.73
C ARG A 522 1.00 39.66 -3.20
N MET A 523 0.32 38.64 -3.63
CA MET A 523 -1.01 38.31 -3.16
C MET A 523 -0.93 37.77 -1.73
N ASN A 524 -2.00 37.93 -0.97
CA ASN A 524 -2.08 37.28 0.31
C ASN A 524 -2.25 35.76 0.08
N PRO A 525 -1.25 34.89 0.38
CA PRO A 525 -1.30 33.48 0.04
C PRO A 525 -2.39 32.73 0.78
N TYR A 526 -2.86 33.24 1.94
CA TYR A 526 -3.97 32.62 2.67
C TYR A 526 -5.31 32.79 1.94
N LEU A 527 -5.50 33.88 1.18
CA LEU A 527 -6.70 34.08 0.39
C LEU A 527 -6.77 33.13 -0.81
N ALA A 528 -5.64 32.61 -1.26
CA ALA A 528 -5.59 31.62 -2.35
C ALA A 528 -6.33 30.32 -2.01
N PHE A 529 -6.47 29.96 -0.72
CA PHE A 529 -7.22 28.78 -0.28
C PHE A 529 -8.74 28.88 -0.50
N THR A 530 -9.25 30.10 -0.83
CA THR A 530 -10.65 30.36 -1.18
C THR A 530 -10.81 30.89 -2.61
N SER A 531 -9.80 30.80 -3.46
CA SER A 531 -9.69 31.55 -4.73
C SER A 531 -10.73 31.22 -5.81
N LYS A 532 -11.35 30.02 -5.78
CA LYS A 532 -12.44 29.66 -6.70
C LYS A 532 -13.85 29.90 -6.13
N GLY A 533 -13.95 30.67 -5.11
CA GLY A 533 -15.18 30.91 -4.40
C GLY A 533 -15.84 32.25 -4.69
N SER A 534 -16.62 32.68 -3.74
CA SER A 534 -17.30 33.95 -3.72
C SER A 534 -16.95 34.75 -2.48
N PHE A 535 -16.98 36.05 -2.59
CA PHE A 535 -16.80 36.93 -1.44
C PHE A 535 -17.80 38.07 -1.45
N VAL A 536 -18.09 38.58 -0.25
CA VAL A 536 -18.81 39.82 -0.05
C VAL A 536 -18.10 40.61 1.03
N GLY A 537 -17.90 41.87 0.79
CA GLY A 537 -17.18 42.74 1.71
C GLY A 537 -17.79 44.16 1.79
N PHE A 538 -17.38 44.83 2.85
CA PHE A 538 -17.76 46.22 3.16
C PHE A 538 -16.52 47.00 3.54
N GLY A 539 -16.48 48.28 3.15
CA GLY A 539 -15.44 49.19 3.56
C GLY A 539 -16.01 50.57 3.88
N LYS A 540 -15.38 51.26 4.85
CA LYS A 540 -15.72 52.58 5.26
C LYS A 540 -14.48 53.44 5.51
N LYS A 541 -14.43 54.63 4.93
CA LYS A 541 -13.48 55.65 5.32
C LYS A 541 -13.89 56.21 6.69
N VAL A 542 -13.17 55.83 7.74
CA VAL A 542 -13.40 56.30 9.12
C VAL A 542 -12.96 57.72 9.29
N SER A 543 -11.95 58.15 8.55
CA SER A 543 -11.48 59.51 8.42
C SER A 543 -10.79 59.71 7.05
N ASP A 544 -10.36 60.91 6.73
CA ASP A 544 -9.61 61.17 5.48
C ASP A 544 -8.31 60.33 5.36
N LYS A 545 -7.79 59.89 6.51
CA LYS A 545 -6.54 59.13 6.60
C LYS A 545 -6.75 57.62 6.78
N PHE A 546 -7.90 57.19 7.25
CA PHE A 546 -8.12 55.76 7.62
C PHE A 546 -9.33 55.12 6.92
N THR A 547 -9.11 53.97 6.38
CA THR A 547 -10.18 53.09 5.84
C THR A 547 -10.16 51.76 6.58
N LEU A 548 -11.34 51.32 7.03
CA LEU A 548 -11.58 49.99 7.55
C LEU A 548 -12.37 49.18 6.51
N SER A 549 -11.86 48.00 6.17
CA SER A 549 -12.49 47.09 5.21
C SER A 549 -12.54 45.67 5.78
N GLY A 550 -13.55 44.90 5.38
CA GLY A 550 -13.63 43.49 5.73
C GLY A 550 -14.46 42.72 4.71
N ALA A 551 -14.17 41.42 4.59
CA ALA A 551 -14.90 40.51 3.71
C ALA A 551 -15.07 39.14 4.36
N ILE A 552 -16.15 38.47 3.96
CA ILE A 552 -16.40 37.03 4.18
C ILE A 552 -16.15 36.33 2.86
N LEU A 553 -15.52 35.18 2.96
CA LEU A 553 -15.02 34.39 1.85
C LEU A 553 -15.65 33.00 1.91
N SER A 554 -16.00 32.43 0.76
CA SER A 554 -16.39 31.03 0.63
C SER A 554 -15.90 30.50 -0.71
N GLY A 555 -15.29 29.32 -0.72
CA GLY A 555 -14.75 28.78 -1.98
C GLY A 555 -14.13 27.42 -1.86
N LYS A 556 -13.52 27.01 -2.95
CA LYS A 556 -12.77 25.74 -3.05
C LYS A 556 -11.34 26.03 -3.46
N HIS A 557 -10.40 25.22 -3.01
CA HIS A 557 -9.03 25.33 -3.47
C HIS A 557 -8.91 24.83 -4.93
N LYS A 558 -8.22 25.57 -5.78
CA LYS A 558 -8.16 25.38 -7.23
C LYS A 558 -7.56 24.03 -7.66
N ASN A 559 -6.71 23.44 -6.85
CA ASN A 559 -5.90 22.29 -7.23
C ASN A 559 -6.43 20.92 -6.80
N PHE A 560 -7.58 20.86 -6.08
CA PHE A 560 -8.07 19.62 -5.47
C PHE A 560 -9.29 18.98 -6.15
N GLU A 561 -9.81 19.56 -7.24
CA GLU A 561 -11.04 19.06 -7.89
C GLU A 561 -10.94 17.62 -8.42
N LYS A 562 -9.73 17.12 -8.66
CA LYS A 562 -9.53 15.78 -9.23
C LYS A 562 -9.43 14.65 -8.20
N TYR A 563 -9.15 14.96 -6.93
CA TYR A 563 -8.73 13.95 -5.94
C TYR A 563 -9.45 13.99 -4.61
N ILE A 564 -10.28 15.00 -4.34
CA ILE A 564 -10.98 15.16 -3.06
C ILE A 564 -12.44 15.51 -3.32
N GLU A 565 -13.34 14.75 -2.72
CA GLU A 565 -14.74 15.13 -2.57
C GLU A 565 -14.80 16.51 -1.91
N SER A 566 -15.26 17.49 -2.68
CA SER A 566 -15.56 18.89 -2.34
C SER A 566 -15.11 19.41 -0.95
N SER A 567 -13.87 19.89 -0.84
CA SER A 567 -13.51 20.71 0.33
C SER A 567 -14.11 22.11 0.16
N GLU A 568 -15.09 22.45 0.97
CA GLU A 568 -15.59 23.81 1.06
C GLU A 568 -14.75 24.58 2.08
N ASN A 569 -14.08 25.64 1.63
CA ASN A 569 -13.28 26.51 2.46
C ASN A 569 -14.07 27.82 2.71
N SER A 570 -13.94 28.35 3.90
CA SER A 570 -14.54 29.64 4.26
C SER A 570 -13.55 30.48 5.04
N GLY A 571 -13.80 31.76 5.11
CA GLY A 571 -12.91 32.63 5.88
C GLY A 571 -13.41 34.05 5.99
N PHE A 572 -12.65 34.84 6.69
CA PHE A 572 -12.83 36.29 6.72
C PHE A 572 -11.49 37.01 6.71
N ILE A 573 -11.52 38.28 6.28
CA ILE A 573 -10.42 39.21 6.37
C ILE A 573 -10.91 40.57 6.85
N LEU A 574 -10.13 41.22 7.70
CA LEU A 574 -10.27 42.60 8.14
C LEU A 574 -8.96 43.34 7.83
N GLU A 575 -9.08 44.56 7.32
CA GLU A 575 -7.95 45.44 7.06
C GLU A 575 -8.21 46.84 7.57
N LEU A 576 -7.29 47.37 8.36
CA LEU A 576 -7.21 48.80 8.69
C LEU A 576 -6.04 49.42 7.88
N ARG A 577 -6.37 50.35 6.97
CA ARG A 577 -5.44 51.03 6.12
C ARG A 577 -5.31 52.50 6.45
N LYS A 578 -4.09 53.02 6.58
CA LYS A 578 -3.82 54.43 6.70
C LYS A 578 -3.29 54.98 5.35
N HIS A 579 -3.96 55.99 4.83
CA HIS A 579 -3.58 56.70 3.62
C HIS A 579 -2.71 57.90 3.96
N ASN A 580 -1.50 57.94 3.32
CA ASN A 580 -0.62 59.10 3.43
C ASN A 580 0.16 59.23 2.12
N SER A 581 0.48 60.42 1.68
CA SER A 581 1.21 60.70 0.44
C SER A 581 2.64 60.18 0.47
N VAL A 582 3.24 60.03 1.66
CA VAL A 582 4.63 59.56 1.81
C VAL A 582 4.70 58.13 2.23
N LEU A 583 3.86 57.71 3.17
CA LEU A 583 3.83 56.37 3.76
C LEU A 583 2.39 55.84 3.87
N ASP A 584 2.06 54.91 3.02
CA ASP A 584 0.78 54.17 3.07
C ASP A 584 1.03 52.83 3.70
N TYR A 585 0.21 52.41 4.69
CA TYR A 585 0.33 51.12 5.31
C TYR A 585 -1.02 50.53 5.70
N SER A 586 -1.09 49.18 5.74
CA SER A 586 -2.25 48.50 6.24
C SER A 586 -1.87 47.35 7.17
N ILE A 587 -2.77 47.04 8.12
CA ILE A 587 -2.69 45.88 8.99
C ILE A 587 -3.89 44.97 8.63
N GLN A 588 -3.62 43.69 8.42
CA GLN A 588 -4.59 42.69 8.11
C GLN A 588 -4.70 41.65 9.23
N LEU A 589 -5.90 41.19 9.48
CA LEU A 589 -6.21 40.03 10.33
C LEU A 589 -7.22 39.15 9.59
N GLY A 590 -7.03 37.86 9.61
CA GLY A 590 -7.98 36.97 8.95
C GLY A 590 -7.93 35.53 9.47
N SER A 591 -8.91 34.79 9.04
CA SER A 591 -9.01 33.36 9.32
C SER A 591 -9.51 32.63 8.09
N ILE A 592 -8.94 31.45 7.84
CA ILE A 592 -9.40 30.49 6.83
C ILE A 592 -9.73 29.19 7.55
N SER A 593 -10.92 28.69 7.31
CA SER A 593 -11.38 27.35 7.72
C SER A 593 -11.40 26.45 6.50
N GLU A 594 -10.73 25.32 6.58
CA GLU A 594 -10.59 24.35 5.49
C GLU A 594 -11.18 23.00 5.90
N SER A 595 -11.97 22.37 5.03
CA SER A 595 -12.51 21.04 5.25
C SER A 595 -11.56 19.99 4.62
N ASN A 596 -11.26 18.92 5.36
CA ASN A 596 -10.39 17.81 4.95
C ASN A 596 -8.97 18.24 4.50
N SER A 597 -8.57 19.43 4.89
CA SER A 597 -7.26 20.00 4.51
C SER A 597 -6.69 20.91 5.58
N VAL A 598 -5.39 21.12 5.51
CA VAL A 598 -4.63 22.11 6.27
C VAL A 598 -3.66 22.80 5.34
N MET A 599 -3.80 24.13 5.20
CA MET A 599 -2.96 24.93 4.30
C MET A 599 -2.88 24.34 2.89
N GLY A 600 -4.03 23.90 2.36
CA GLY A 600 -4.15 23.28 1.06
C GLY A 600 -3.58 21.86 0.94
N SER A 601 -3.10 21.26 2.01
CA SER A 601 -2.65 19.87 2.06
C SER A 601 -3.72 18.97 2.66
N SER A 602 -3.94 17.76 2.10
CA SER A 602 -4.97 16.84 2.58
C SER A 602 -4.41 15.46 2.89
N LEU A 603 -4.95 14.83 3.93
CA LEU A 603 -4.66 13.46 4.35
C LEU A 603 -6.00 12.75 4.56
N THR A 604 -6.42 11.96 3.56
CA THR A 604 -7.75 11.35 3.51
C THR A 604 -7.77 9.90 4.01
N GLY A 605 -8.96 9.34 4.19
CA GLY A 605 -9.16 7.95 4.59
C GLY A 605 -8.55 7.63 5.94
N GLY A 606 -7.71 6.60 6.00
CA GLY A 606 -7.05 6.13 7.22
C GLY A 606 -6.09 7.12 7.87
N TYR A 607 -5.70 8.20 7.19
CA TYR A 607 -4.86 9.25 7.79
C TYR A 607 -5.63 10.13 8.77
N GLY A 608 -6.92 10.40 8.53
CA GLY A 608 -7.80 10.96 9.54
C GLY A 608 -7.76 12.48 9.75
N LEU A 609 -7.28 13.29 8.80
CA LEU A 609 -7.43 14.74 8.84
C LEU A 609 -8.89 15.13 8.55
N ARG A 610 -9.50 16.00 9.38
CA ARG A 610 -10.89 16.43 9.24
C ARG A 610 -11.00 17.86 8.71
N ASP A 611 -10.61 18.82 9.51
CA ASP A 611 -10.71 20.24 9.20
C ASP A 611 -9.54 21.00 9.83
N SER A 612 -9.34 22.23 9.42
CA SER A 612 -8.36 23.10 10.04
C SER A 612 -8.81 24.56 10.04
N ASN A 613 -8.35 25.31 11.04
CA ASN A 613 -8.47 26.75 11.10
C ASN A 613 -7.09 27.38 11.07
N THR A 614 -6.86 28.27 10.09
CA THR A 614 -5.64 29.04 9.97
C THR A 614 -5.94 30.51 10.28
N TYR A 615 -5.36 31.04 11.34
CA TYR A 615 -5.40 32.45 11.68
C TYR A 615 -4.15 33.12 11.19
N TYR A 616 -4.30 34.28 10.52
CA TYR A 616 -3.14 35.02 9.99
C TYR A 616 -3.23 36.49 10.29
N SER A 617 -2.07 37.12 10.32
CA SER A 617 -1.89 38.57 10.39
C SER A 617 -0.91 39.04 9.33
N GLY A 618 -1.06 40.25 8.85
CA GLY A 618 -0.21 40.81 7.83
C GLY A 618 -0.01 42.31 7.98
N ILE A 619 1.11 42.80 7.51
CA ILE A 619 1.45 44.24 7.40
C ILE A 619 1.87 44.52 5.97
N ASN A 620 1.23 45.50 5.35
CA ASN A 620 1.60 45.98 4.03
C ASN A 620 2.06 47.43 4.17
N ILE A 621 3.19 47.75 3.57
CA ILE A 621 3.83 49.08 3.64
C ILE A 621 4.21 49.54 2.25
N SER A 622 3.87 50.74 1.92
CA SER A 622 4.31 51.37 0.71
C SER A 622 4.82 52.78 0.94
N THR A 623 5.91 53.14 0.26
CA THR A 623 6.52 54.45 0.36
C THR A 623 7.17 54.84 -0.97
N SER A 624 7.39 56.14 -1.16
CA SER A 624 8.14 56.66 -2.29
C SER A 624 9.51 57.14 -1.83
N ILE A 625 10.58 56.59 -2.37
CA ILE A 625 11.97 56.86 -2.01
C ILE A 625 12.77 57.17 -3.30
N LEU A 626 13.35 58.34 -3.42
CA LEU A 626 14.20 58.72 -4.56
C LEU A 626 13.57 58.49 -5.94
N GLY A 627 12.25 58.66 -6.05
CA GLY A 627 11.51 58.44 -7.30
C GLY A 627 11.19 56.98 -7.60
N PHE A 628 11.55 56.07 -6.70
CA PHE A 628 11.08 54.68 -6.70
C PHE A 628 9.88 54.52 -5.77
N LYS A 629 8.96 53.66 -6.15
CA LYS A 629 7.88 53.18 -5.30
C LYS A 629 8.29 51.85 -4.65
N SER A 630 8.38 51.84 -3.31
CA SER A 630 8.60 50.61 -2.54
C SER A 630 7.28 50.01 -2.11
N ILE A 631 7.10 48.71 -2.30
CA ILE A 631 5.91 47.95 -1.89
C ILE A 631 6.36 46.73 -1.12
N ASN A 632 5.94 46.60 0.10
CA ASN A 632 6.35 45.49 0.99
C ASN A 632 5.14 44.88 1.69
N SER A 633 5.17 43.56 1.80
CA SER A 633 4.14 42.76 2.48
C SER A 633 4.82 41.72 3.34
N PHE A 634 4.32 41.51 4.56
CA PHE A 634 4.78 40.51 5.51
C PHE A 634 3.54 39.86 6.13
N LEU A 635 3.47 38.52 6.07
CA LEU A 635 2.37 37.76 6.61
C LEU A 635 2.89 36.62 7.49
N TYR A 636 2.15 36.34 8.53
CA TYR A 636 2.40 35.25 9.46
C TYR A 636 1.09 34.58 9.85
N GLY A 637 1.06 33.25 9.89
CA GLY A 637 -0.12 32.47 10.23
C GLY A 637 0.16 31.31 11.20
N ARG A 638 -0.89 30.92 11.88
CA ARG A 638 -0.93 29.70 12.71
C ARG A 638 -2.11 28.86 12.32
N SER A 639 -1.88 27.57 12.12
CA SER A 639 -2.91 26.59 11.76
C SER A 639 -3.17 25.64 12.92
N SER A 640 -4.44 25.35 13.13
CA SER A 640 -4.95 24.40 14.15
C SER A 640 -5.78 23.34 13.45
N PRO A 641 -5.16 22.25 12.98
CA PRO A 641 -5.89 21.15 12.37
C PRO A 641 -6.60 20.31 13.44
N ASN A 642 -7.79 19.84 13.10
CA ASN A 642 -8.53 18.83 13.83
C ASN A 642 -8.34 17.48 13.14
N ILE A 643 -8.07 16.45 13.92
CA ILE A 643 -7.89 15.09 13.43
C ILE A 643 -9.01 14.19 13.92
N ASN A 644 -9.26 13.13 13.15
CA ASN A 644 -10.11 12.04 13.57
C ASN A 644 -9.33 11.18 14.59
N THR A 645 -9.89 10.92 15.76
CA THR A 645 -9.28 10.05 16.78
C THR A 645 -9.10 8.60 16.31
N THR A 646 -9.72 8.25 15.19
CA THR A 646 -9.68 6.92 14.57
C THR A 646 -8.78 6.86 13.33
N GLY A 647 -7.81 7.77 13.18
CA GLY A 647 -6.84 7.75 12.07
C GLY A 647 -5.43 7.37 12.54
N ILE A 648 -4.54 7.07 11.59
CA ILE A 648 -3.11 6.86 11.89
C ILE A 648 -2.37 8.16 12.18
N LEU A 649 -2.87 9.32 11.73
CA LEU A 649 -2.39 10.63 12.13
C LEU A 649 -2.97 10.96 13.51
N THR A 650 -2.11 11.15 14.51
CA THR A 650 -2.51 11.35 15.90
C THR A 650 -2.44 12.81 16.35
N GLY A 651 -1.77 13.69 15.61
CA GLY A 651 -1.72 15.10 15.95
C GLY A 651 -0.78 15.96 15.13
N PHE A 652 -0.99 17.26 15.29
CA PHE A 652 -0.05 18.30 14.88
C PHE A 652 0.28 19.20 16.05
N LYS A 653 1.51 19.71 16.10
CA LYS A 653 1.92 20.72 17.06
C LYS A 653 2.58 21.89 16.36
N GLU A 654 2.33 23.11 16.87
CA GLU A 654 3.02 24.35 16.49
C GLU A 654 3.05 24.70 15.00
N LEU A 655 1.98 24.37 14.23
CA LEU A 655 1.95 24.73 12.81
C LEU A 655 1.94 26.25 12.65
N SER A 656 3.03 26.80 12.15
CA SER A 656 3.16 28.23 11.81
C SER A 656 3.79 28.42 10.44
N SER A 657 3.37 29.48 9.77
CA SER A 657 3.78 29.78 8.41
C SER A 657 4.05 31.25 8.23
N SER A 658 4.90 31.59 7.25
CA SER A 658 5.20 32.98 6.91
C SER A 658 5.35 33.16 5.40
N SER A 659 5.17 34.41 4.95
CA SER A 659 5.42 34.86 3.60
C SER A 659 5.83 36.30 3.62
N PHE A 660 6.74 36.72 2.71
CA PHE A 660 7.03 38.13 2.50
C PHE A 660 7.28 38.45 1.01
N SER A 661 7.04 39.71 0.68
CA SER A 661 7.36 40.26 -0.62
C SER A 661 7.85 41.73 -0.47
N MET A 662 8.95 42.09 -1.11
CA MET A 662 9.54 43.40 -1.11
C MET A 662 9.87 43.80 -2.54
N GLY A 663 9.28 44.87 -3.02
CA GLY A 663 9.46 45.34 -4.40
C GLY A 663 9.80 46.80 -4.50
N LEU A 664 10.64 47.19 -5.47
CA LEU A 664 10.97 48.54 -5.85
C LEU A 664 10.63 48.74 -7.33
N PHE A 665 9.86 49.80 -7.65
CA PHE A 665 9.33 50.07 -8.97
C PHE A 665 9.58 51.49 -9.38
N LYS A 666 9.94 51.73 -10.65
CA LYS A 666 10.15 53.07 -11.24
C LYS A 666 9.53 53.16 -12.62
N GLY A 667 8.94 54.30 -12.92
CA GLY A 667 8.36 54.62 -14.21
C GLY A 667 6.84 54.71 -14.22
N LYS A 668 6.27 54.95 -15.40
CA LYS A 668 4.84 54.94 -15.69
C LYS A 668 4.56 53.94 -16.84
N LEU A 669 3.38 53.41 -16.92
CA LEU A 669 3.01 52.40 -17.95
C LEU A 669 3.27 52.87 -19.39
N GLU A 670 3.06 54.16 -19.69
CA GLU A 670 3.29 54.76 -21.02
C GLU A 670 4.76 54.88 -21.35
N GLU A 671 5.60 55.14 -20.34
CA GLU A 671 7.05 55.32 -20.46
C GLU A 671 7.82 54.01 -20.28
N GLY A 672 7.21 53.07 -19.64
CA GLY A 672 7.75 51.80 -19.17
C GLY A 672 7.97 51.79 -17.68
N ILE A 673 7.49 50.74 -17.00
CA ILE A 673 7.72 50.44 -15.59
C ILE A 673 8.80 49.37 -15.50
N PHE A 674 9.84 49.64 -14.73
CA PHE A 674 10.84 48.69 -14.32
C PHE A 674 10.73 48.43 -12.84
N GLY A 675 10.86 47.13 -12.44
CA GLY A 675 10.82 46.74 -11.05
C GLY A 675 11.78 45.61 -10.72
N ILE A 676 12.22 45.60 -9.46
CA ILE A 676 12.90 44.47 -8.84
C ILE A 676 12.10 44.04 -7.63
N GLN A 677 11.91 42.71 -7.46
CA GLN A 677 11.19 42.15 -6.35
C GLN A 677 12.01 41.00 -5.72
N ILE A 678 12.02 40.97 -4.40
CA ILE A 678 12.53 39.87 -3.60
C ILE A 678 11.35 39.33 -2.80
N SER A 679 11.11 38.02 -2.83
CA SER A 679 9.97 37.41 -2.12
C SER A 679 10.30 36.03 -1.61
N GLN A 680 9.58 35.67 -0.57
CA GLN A 680 9.46 34.29 -0.05
C GLN A 680 8.00 33.87 -0.21
N PRO A 681 7.70 32.84 -0.99
CA PRO A 681 6.35 32.27 -1.02
C PRO A 681 5.97 31.71 0.36
N LEU A 682 4.71 31.35 0.54
CA LEU A 682 4.25 30.79 1.79
C LEU A 682 5.10 29.57 2.18
N ARG A 683 5.66 29.58 3.38
CA ARG A 683 6.54 28.55 3.93
C ARG A 683 6.07 28.12 5.30
N LEU A 684 6.14 26.80 5.58
CA LEU A 684 5.99 26.26 6.93
C LEU A 684 7.25 26.60 7.75
N GLU A 685 7.09 27.36 8.80
CA GLU A 685 8.21 27.79 9.66
C GLU A 685 8.45 26.82 10.81
N LYS A 686 7.37 26.25 11.33
CA LYS A 686 7.38 25.24 12.39
C LYS A 686 6.21 24.30 12.23
N GLY A 687 6.42 23.06 12.55
CA GLY A 687 5.36 22.06 12.62
C GLY A 687 5.90 20.70 13.00
N ILE A 688 5.13 19.95 13.79
CA ILE A 688 5.40 18.55 14.11
C ILE A 688 4.14 17.77 13.80
N ALA A 689 4.25 16.70 13.02
CA ALA A 689 3.19 15.72 12.81
C ALA A 689 3.50 14.44 13.59
N SER A 690 2.50 13.86 14.22
CA SER A 690 2.58 12.59 14.96
C SER A 690 1.71 11.55 14.29
N PHE A 691 2.25 10.33 14.14
CA PHE A 691 1.56 9.22 13.52
C PHE A 691 1.63 7.98 14.42
N ASN A 692 0.61 7.15 14.35
CA ASN A 692 0.56 5.82 14.94
C ASN A 692 0.45 4.80 13.80
N LEU A 693 1.61 4.35 13.29
CA LEU A 693 1.65 3.48 12.11
C LEU A 693 1.46 2.01 12.51
N PRO A 694 0.59 1.26 11.83
CA PRO A 694 0.52 -0.18 11.99
C PRO A 694 1.81 -0.82 11.44
N ILE A 695 2.48 -1.64 12.25
CA ILE A 695 3.77 -2.28 11.92
C ILE A 695 3.67 -3.81 11.84
N GLY A 696 2.51 -4.39 12.09
CA GLY A 696 2.27 -5.83 12.06
C GLY A 696 1.09 -6.22 12.92
N ARG A 697 0.93 -7.54 13.15
CA ARG A 697 -0.04 -8.11 14.08
C ARG A 697 0.54 -9.29 14.85
N THR A 698 -0.08 -9.67 15.94
CA THR A 698 0.15 -10.95 16.61
C THR A 698 -0.74 -12.04 15.99
N LYS A 699 -0.44 -13.30 16.30
CA LYS A 699 -1.28 -14.46 15.97
C LYS A 699 -2.72 -14.31 16.52
N ASP A 700 -2.89 -13.64 17.66
CA ASP A 700 -4.22 -13.31 18.24
C ASP A 700 -4.95 -12.14 17.55
N LYS A 701 -4.55 -11.77 16.33
CA LYS A 701 -5.16 -10.70 15.53
C LYS A 701 -5.10 -9.30 16.18
N LYS A 702 -4.16 -9.07 17.11
CA LYS A 702 -3.89 -7.75 17.68
C LYS A 702 -2.92 -6.99 16.79
N VAL A 703 -3.32 -5.82 16.32
CA VAL A 703 -2.49 -4.95 15.51
C VAL A 703 -1.43 -4.27 16.38
N LEU A 704 -0.21 -4.30 15.94
CA LEU A 704 0.93 -3.64 16.56
C LEU A 704 1.15 -2.28 15.92
N PHE A 705 1.39 -1.25 16.75
CA PHE A 705 1.57 0.12 16.29
C PHE A 705 2.90 0.71 16.76
N GLU A 706 3.48 1.58 15.95
CA GLU A 706 4.63 2.42 16.30
C GLU A 706 4.21 3.89 16.28
N ASN A 707 4.45 4.60 17.40
CA ASN A 707 4.26 6.04 17.48
C ASN A 707 5.49 6.76 16.98
N ILE A 708 5.35 7.58 15.96
CA ILE A 708 6.42 8.36 15.35
C ILE A 708 6.05 9.83 15.25
N THR A 709 7.06 10.69 15.29
CA THR A 709 6.92 12.13 15.11
C THR A 709 7.88 12.62 14.06
N TYR A 710 7.39 13.53 13.21
CA TYR A 710 8.18 14.17 12.16
C TYR A 710 8.16 15.68 12.31
N ASP A 711 9.34 16.28 12.20
CA ASP A 711 9.49 17.72 11.99
C ASP A 711 9.10 18.05 10.55
N LEU A 712 8.13 18.93 10.41
CA LEU A 712 7.60 19.36 9.12
C LEU A 712 8.33 20.58 8.55
N ASN A 713 9.43 21.01 9.16
CA ASN A 713 10.20 22.14 8.65
C ASN A 713 10.92 21.74 7.36
N PRO A 714 10.69 22.42 6.24
CA PRO A 714 11.42 22.15 5.01
C PRO A 714 12.90 22.49 5.15
N SER A 715 13.78 21.75 4.47
CA SER A 715 15.23 21.91 4.56
C SER A 715 15.74 23.23 4.01
N GLY A 716 15.04 23.77 3.01
CA GLY A 716 15.39 25.03 2.34
C GLY A 716 14.47 26.18 2.72
N ARG A 717 14.84 27.36 2.22
CA ARG A 717 14.02 28.59 2.25
C ARG A 717 14.05 29.21 0.86
N GLN A 718 12.95 29.06 0.14
CA GLN A 718 12.86 29.64 -1.19
C GLN A 718 12.90 31.19 -1.11
N ILE A 719 13.81 31.75 -1.83
CA ILE A 719 13.91 33.20 -2.04
C ILE A 719 13.90 33.46 -3.55
N ASP A 720 12.89 34.16 -4.00
CA ASP A 720 12.73 34.56 -5.39
C ASP A 720 13.24 35.95 -5.59
N ILE A 721 14.06 36.17 -6.61
CA ILE A 721 14.52 37.47 -7.07
C ILE A 721 14.01 37.64 -8.49
N GLU A 722 13.20 38.67 -8.72
CA GLU A 722 12.55 38.90 -10.02
C GLU A 722 12.86 40.31 -10.54
N LEU A 723 13.21 40.40 -11.81
CA LEU A 723 13.26 41.61 -12.58
C LEU A 723 12.02 41.71 -13.45
N LEU A 724 11.32 42.80 -13.37
CA LEU A 724 10.01 43.01 -13.97
C LEU A 724 10.07 44.23 -14.90
N PHE A 725 9.52 44.10 -16.10
CA PHE A 725 9.35 45.19 -17.04
C PHE A 725 7.97 45.14 -17.68
N SER A 726 7.29 46.31 -17.75
CA SER A 726 6.01 46.45 -18.43
C SER A 726 5.95 47.78 -19.18
N LYS A 727 5.49 47.77 -20.41
CA LYS A 727 5.27 48.96 -21.21
C LYS A 727 4.05 48.81 -22.10
N ASN A 728 3.22 49.86 -22.10
CA ASN A 728 2.09 49.97 -22.99
C ASN A 728 2.44 50.98 -24.14
N TYR A 729 2.23 50.52 -25.38
CA TYR A 729 2.42 51.35 -26.57
C TYR A 729 1.17 51.26 -27.45
N ARG A 730 0.32 52.29 -27.42
CA ARG A 730 -1.00 52.26 -28.11
C ARG A 730 -1.85 51.04 -27.72
N ASN A 731 -2.09 50.14 -28.67
CA ASN A 731 -2.87 48.91 -28.48
C ASN A 731 -1.99 47.68 -28.13
N LEU A 732 -0.70 47.89 -27.89
CA LEU A 732 0.26 46.82 -27.59
C LEU A 732 0.78 46.99 -26.17
N SER A 733 0.67 45.92 -25.37
CA SER A 733 1.29 45.81 -24.05
C SER A 733 2.41 44.77 -24.10
N PHE A 734 3.58 45.15 -23.67
CA PHE A 734 4.73 44.28 -23.54
C PHE A 734 5.06 44.08 -22.06
N ASN A 735 5.14 42.83 -21.61
CA ASN A 735 5.50 42.49 -20.23
C ASN A 735 6.59 41.42 -20.26
N SER A 736 7.63 41.60 -19.47
CA SER A 736 8.67 40.57 -19.29
C SER A 736 9.04 40.41 -17.83
N ARG A 737 9.44 39.19 -17.49
CA ARG A 737 9.92 38.79 -16.17
C ARG A 737 11.15 37.91 -16.35
N LEU A 738 12.14 38.15 -15.53
CA LEU A 738 13.34 37.36 -15.38
C LEU A 738 13.46 37.03 -13.89
N GLY A 739 13.56 35.79 -13.53
CA GLY A 739 13.59 35.40 -12.12
C GLY A 739 14.57 34.28 -11.83
N PHE A 740 15.05 34.31 -10.59
CA PHE A 740 15.89 33.31 -9.99
C PHE A 740 15.30 32.93 -8.64
N SER A 741 15.11 31.65 -8.40
CA SER A 741 14.66 31.07 -7.13
C SER A 741 15.79 30.26 -6.52
N LYS A 742 16.26 30.70 -5.35
CA LYS A 742 17.15 29.93 -4.50
C LYS A 742 16.30 28.99 -3.62
N ASP A 743 16.78 27.78 -3.37
CA ASP A 743 16.09 26.74 -2.59
C ASP A 743 14.63 26.55 -3.07
N TYR A 744 14.48 26.36 -4.38
CA TYR A 744 13.20 26.22 -5.07
C TYR A 744 12.35 25.11 -4.44
N GLU A 745 11.04 25.34 -4.32
CA GLU A 745 10.10 24.45 -3.61
C GLU A 745 10.51 24.18 -2.15
N GLN A 746 11.20 25.10 -1.51
CA GLN A 746 11.68 25.01 -0.11
C GLN A 746 12.71 23.87 0.11
N VAL A 747 13.36 23.39 -0.94
CA VAL A 747 14.37 22.33 -0.88
C VAL A 747 15.77 22.94 -0.93
N LYS A 748 16.60 22.65 0.07
CA LYS A 748 17.95 23.20 0.18
C LYS A 748 18.83 22.78 -1.00
N GLY A 749 19.37 23.78 -1.70
CA GLY A 749 20.29 23.60 -2.83
C GLY A 749 19.61 23.45 -4.18
N GLU A 750 18.29 23.27 -4.25
CA GLU A 750 17.55 23.32 -5.49
C GLU A 750 17.39 24.77 -5.95
N ASN A 751 17.80 25.07 -7.17
CA ASN A 751 17.70 26.42 -7.72
C ASN A 751 16.97 26.37 -9.06
N ASN A 752 16.18 27.40 -9.33
CA ASN A 752 15.44 27.52 -10.58
C ASN A 752 15.64 28.89 -11.21
N PHE A 753 15.69 28.93 -12.52
CA PHE A 753 15.80 30.15 -13.30
C PHE A 753 14.73 30.17 -14.37
N PHE A 754 14.05 31.31 -14.54
CA PHE A 754 13.00 31.44 -15.52
C PHE A 754 12.99 32.77 -16.25
N ILE A 755 12.52 32.74 -17.48
CA ILE A 755 12.27 33.93 -18.33
C ILE A 755 10.85 33.82 -18.85
N GLN A 756 10.08 34.90 -18.72
CA GLN A 756 8.73 35.00 -19.26
C GLN A 756 8.58 36.30 -20.04
N GLY A 757 7.97 36.24 -21.20
CA GLY A 757 7.61 37.41 -22.00
C GLY A 757 6.19 37.30 -22.54
N ASN A 758 5.38 38.33 -22.36
CA ASN A 758 4.02 38.41 -22.89
C ASN A 758 3.85 39.65 -23.78
N ILE A 759 3.25 39.45 -24.94
CA ILE A 759 2.85 40.54 -25.84
C ILE A 759 1.32 40.46 -25.97
N ILE A 760 0.63 41.53 -25.60
CA ILE A 760 -0.84 41.60 -25.63
C ILE A 760 -1.23 42.69 -26.64
N LEU A 761 -1.98 42.31 -27.66
CA LEU A 761 -2.57 43.21 -28.65
C LEU A 761 -4.04 43.44 -28.30
N SER A 762 -4.44 44.66 -28.00
CA SER A 762 -5.83 45.06 -27.81
C SER A 762 -6.44 45.40 -29.15
N LEU A 763 -7.33 44.54 -29.64
CA LEU A 763 -8.08 44.82 -30.88
C LEU A 763 -9.32 45.69 -30.58
N GLU A 764 -9.13 46.84 -29.97
CA GLU A 764 -10.21 47.84 -29.84
C GLU A 764 -10.29 48.71 -31.07
N LYS A 765 -11.41 48.61 -31.77
CA LYS A 765 -11.91 49.37 -32.94
C LYS A 765 -11.38 48.93 -34.30
N PHE A 766 -12.07 47.98 -34.88
CA PHE A 766 -12.53 48.08 -36.26
C PHE A 766 -14.03 48.27 -36.28
#